data_327e4225494f57dab430f20be7b12d0f
#
_entry.id   327e4225494f57dab430f20be7b12d0f
#
_cell.length_a   1.000
_cell.length_b   1.000
_cell.length_c   1.000
_cell.angle_alpha   90.00
_cell.angle_beta   90.00
_cell.angle_gamma   90.00
#
_symmetry.space_group_name_H-M   'P 1'
#
loop_
_entity.id
_entity.type
_entity.pdbx_description
1 polymer ?
#
loop_
_entity_poly.entity_id
_entity_poly.type
_entity_poly.pdbx_seq_one_letter_code
_entity_poly.pdbx_strand_id
1 'polypeptide(L)'
;STRALSSAASDVYKRQVMFLACCFNGSLCAQSDAQIYERTCDAKTYPFSDPSPVATPNNSYYPYFRFDGFSMQAQEKQWKMVVLENDYVKLTVTPEIGGKIWGAIDKVNNKEFVYTNGVVKFRDVAMRGPWTSGGIEFNFGIIGHAPTCSTPIDYLTKKNVDGSVSCHIFSYEWITRTVWNVEINLPKDKAYFTTHTTWFNQSSIDQPYYQWMNAGYATKTGTRFYYPGTYSIGHSGDLHPYPIDEEGRDVSWYDNNNFGASKSLHIIGDYNDYFGIYWHNEKHGSAHYSNYDEKLGMKFYLWSFSREGAIWEELLTDDSGQYAELQSGRMYNQPSVTSGFTPFNHNEFAAQMTDQWTEYWFPIAEIGGLSQASPLGAIYVEHSEKNIEVHLSALKDICTDMEIYNDRQLLMKMPIKAKILTPEYFNIPLPFDIPEGKLRIIIGNKELVYSEIKNDYELNRPKELPADFDWNSTYGLYMQGKDWLNQKMYGNAEKYLKAALEKDVYFIPALVSLSSLYYKKGMYLDACELVKRVLSLDTYHGEANYLYGLCSRAMGNLADAKDGFSVATFSPGFRTAAYEQLGELYMREENWEKAEQYALKSLEYNQMNLYAKQLLIVLYRKSNHAEKALSEIEKMTEQLPLLHWVRFEEYLLEASTAEEFSSGEFYQFNLSSCIRQQNSL
;
A
#
# COMPACT_ATOMS: atom_id res chain seq x y z
N SER A 1 25.68 18.35 -57.48
CA SER A 1 25.79 17.40 -56.34
C SER A 1 24.62 17.45 -55.37
N THR A 2 23.47 17.99 -55.75
CA THR A 2 22.26 18.13 -54.88
C THR A 2 21.11 17.20 -55.27
N ARG A 3 21.31 16.27 -56.23
CA ARG A 3 20.30 15.28 -56.59
C ARG A 3 20.45 13.88 -56.00
N ALA A 4 21.55 13.58 -55.33
CA ALA A 4 21.83 12.25 -54.76
C ALA A 4 21.34 12.10 -53.27
N LEU A 5 21.03 13.22 -52.61
CA LEU A 5 20.56 13.19 -51.18
C LEU A 5 19.03 13.10 -51.05
N SER A 6 18.26 13.31 -52.13
CA SER A 6 16.80 13.25 -52.08
C SER A 6 16.24 11.84 -52.33
N SER A 7 16.99 10.92 -52.93
CA SER A 7 16.53 9.54 -53.14
C SER A 7 16.75 8.63 -51.95
N ALA A 8 17.80 8.86 -51.15
CA ALA A 8 18.09 8.06 -49.96
C ALA A 8 17.10 8.36 -48.79
N ALA A 9 16.64 9.63 -48.66
CA ALA A 9 15.63 10.00 -47.66
C ALA A 9 14.26 9.43 -48.00
N SER A 10 13.91 9.31 -49.30
CA SER A 10 12.63 8.73 -49.77
C SER A 10 12.57 7.21 -49.52
N ASP A 11 13.70 6.50 -49.64
CA ASP A 11 13.73 5.06 -49.43
C ASP A 11 13.76 4.65 -47.94
N VAL A 12 14.32 5.49 -47.09
CA VAL A 12 14.22 5.30 -45.62
C VAL A 12 12.79 5.54 -45.13
N TYR A 13 12.12 6.57 -45.68
CA TYR A 13 10.71 6.83 -45.35
C TYR A 13 9.77 5.73 -45.88
N LYS A 14 10.01 5.21 -47.06
CA LYS A 14 9.23 4.07 -47.58
C LYS A 14 9.46 2.79 -46.82
N ARG A 15 10.67 2.52 -46.31
CA ARG A 15 10.96 1.37 -45.43
C ARG A 15 10.31 1.54 -44.05
N GLN A 16 10.31 2.73 -43.47
CA GLN A 16 9.59 3.00 -42.19
C GLN A 16 8.08 2.90 -42.34
N VAL A 17 7.49 3.38 -43.42
CA VAL A 17 6.05 3.26 -43.69
C VAL A 17 5.69 1.81 -44.03
N MET A 18 6.56 1.03 -44.66
CA MET A 18 6.32 -0.40 -44.89
C MET A 18 6.48 -1.23 -43.61
N PHE A 19 7.34 -0.84 -42.68
CA PHE A 19 7.48 -1.52 -41.37
C PHE A 19 6.27 -1.20 -40.45
N LEU A 20 5.74 0.02 -40.51
CA LEU A 20 4.47 0.38 -39.81
C LEU A 20 3.25 -0.32 -40.45
N ALA A 21 3.25 -0.56 -41.77
CA ALA A 21 2.13 -1.22 -42.46
C ALA A 21 2.09 -2.75 -42.22
N CYS A 22 3.23 -3.38 -41.91
CA CYS A 22 3.26 -4.82 -41.55
C CYS A 22 2.81 -5.10 -40.10
N CYS A 23 2.83 -4.11 -39.23
CA CYS A 23 2.29 -4.25 -37.86
C CYS A 23 0.76 -4.04 -37.76
N PHE A 24 0.09 -3.58 -38.86
CA PHE A 24 -1.32 -3.20 -38.83
C PHE A 24 -2.27 -4.08 -39.67
N ASN A 25 -1.87 -5.29 -40.08
CA ASN A 25 -2.76 -6.24 -40.71
C ASN A 25 -3.25 -7.36 -39.76
N GLY A 26 -3.45 -7.06 -38.47
CA GLY A 26 -4.41 -7.74 -37.63
C GLY A 26 -5.72 -6.97 -37.70
N SER A 27 -6.82 -7.64 -37.96
CA SER A 27 -8.17 -7.04 -37.84
C SER A 27 -8.21 -6.32 -36.51
N LEU A 28 -8.29 -4.98 -36.54
CA LEU A 28 -8.68 -4.18 -35.38
C LEU A 28 -10.14 -4.54 -35.10
N CYS A 29 -10.40 -5.64 -34.40
CA CYS A 29 -11.59 -5.73 -33.57
C CYS A 29 -11.42 -4.57 -32.58
N ALA A 30 -12.25 -3.54 -32.70
CA ALA A 30 -12.26 -2.46 -31.73
C ALA A 30 -12.52 -3.11 -30.36
N GLN A 31 -11.50 -3.09 -29.51
CA GLN A 31 -11.58 -3.62 -28.16
C GLN A 31 -12.66 -2.82 -27.42
N SER A 32 -13.60 -3.50 -26.78
CA SER A 32 -14.65 -2.83 -26.02
C SER A 32 -14.06 -2.11 -24.82
N ASP A 33 -14.63 -0.95 -24.47
CA ASP A 33 -14.27 -0.28 -23.22
C ASP A 33 -14.57 -1.19 -22.03
N ALA A 34 -13.77 -1.09 -20.98
CA ALA A 34 -14.05 -1.78 -19.74
C ALA A 34 -15.41 -1.35 -19.16
N GLN A 35 -16.09 -2.26 -18.48
CA GLN A 35 -17.39 -2.03 -17.89
C GLN A 35 -17.29 -1.93 -16.38
N ILE A 36 -18.06 -1.03 -15.78
CA ILE A 36 -18.26 -0.95 -14.32
C ILE A 36 -19.76 -0.81 -14.05
N TYR A 37 -20.27 -1.64 -13.14
CA TYR A 37 -21.68 -1.66 -12.77
C TYR A 37 -21.88 -2.18 -11.36
N GLU A 38 -23.00 -1.78 -10.75
CA GLU A 38 -23.42 -2.28 -9.43
C GLU A 38 -24.41 -3.44 -9.60
N ARG A 39 -24.34 -4.37 -8.66
CA ARG A 39 -25.32 -5.44 -8.49
C ARG A 39 -25.51 -5.76 -7.02
N THR A 40 -26.59 -6.42 -6.69
CA THR A 40 -26.76 -7.07 -5.39
C THR A 40 -26.51 -8.57 -5.53
N CYS A 41 -26.00 -9.16 -4.45
CA CYS A 41 -25.74 -10.61 -4.38
C CYS A 41 -26.22 -11.11 -3.02
N ASP A 42 -27.08 -12.12 -3.04
CA ASP A 42 -27.46 -12.83 -1.82
C ASP A 42 -26.33 -13.76 -1.41
N ALA A 43 -25.90 -13.68 -0.16
CA ALA A 43 -24.84 -14.53 0.37
C ALA A 43 -25.15 -14.99 1.79
N LYS A 44 -24.87 -16.28 2.03
CA LYS A 44 -24.86 -16.88 3.37
C LYS A 44 -23.90 -16.08 4.26
N THR A 45 -24.43 -15.46 5.29
CA THR A 45 -23.70 -14.51 6.14
C THR A 45 -23.73 -14.94 7.59
N TYR A 46 -22.57 -14.99 8.22
CA TYR A 46 -22.41 -15.20 9.67
C TYR A 46 -22.03 -13.85 10.30
N PRO A 47 -23.00 -13.18 10.96
CA PRO A 47 -22.78 -11.84 11.48
C PRO A 47 -21.82 -11.82 12.66
N PHE A 48 -21.32 -10.64 12.97
CA PHE A 48 -20.54 -10.32 14.15
C PHE A 48 -21.32 -9.32 15.02
N SER A 49 -21.12 -9.39 16.34
CA SER A 49 -21.75 -8.45 17.26
C SER A 49 -21.18 -7.05 17.14
N ASP A 50 -21.96 -6.05 17.49
CA ASP A 50 -21.49 -4.68 17.62
C ASP A 50 -20.35 -4.56 18.64
N PRO A 51 -19.45 -3.58 18.47
CA PRO A 51 -18.39 -3.34 19.44
C PRO A 51 -18.95 -2.92 20.81
N SER A 52 -18.24 -3.26 21.87
CA SER A 52 -18.57 -2.80 23.21
C SER A 52 -18.40 -1.27 23.30
N PRO A 53 -19.28 -0.56 24.05
CA PRO A 53 -19.17 0.90 24.20
C PRO A 53 -18.00 1.31 25.10
N VAL A 54 -17.41 0.38 25.84
CA VAL A 54 -16.33 0.63 26.82
C VAL A 54 -15.20 -0.35 26.58
N ALA A 55 -13.96 0.12 26.73
CA ALA A 55 -12.76 -0.72 26.68
C ALA A 55 -12.81 -1.80 27.77
N THR A 56 -12.35 -2.99 27.44
CA THR A 56 -12.10 -4.07 28.40
C THR A 56 -10.60 -4.35 28.48
N PRO A 57 -10.10 -5.07 29.49
CA PRO A 57 -8.67 -5.36 29.62
C PRO A 57 -8.04 -6.03 28.40
N ASN A 58 -8.83 -6.77 27.61
CA ASN A 58 -8.38 -7.47 26.41
C ASN A 58 -8.68 -6.71 25.10
N ASN A 59 -9.39 -5.58 25.16
CA ASN A 59 -9.79 -4.76 24.02
C ASN A 59 -9.26 -3.34 24.19
N SER A 60 -7.99 -3.16 23.90
CA SER A 60 -7.26 -1.90 24.11
C SER A 60 -7.46 -0.88 22.99
N TYR A 61 -7.91 -1.31 21.81
CA TYR A 61 -8.03 -0.47 20.61
C TYR A 61 -9.48 -0.25 20.23
N TYR A 62 -9.80 0.99 19.97
CA TYR A 62 -11.12 1.37 19.43
C TYR A 62 -11.25 0.97 17.94
N PRO A 63 -12.41 0.48 17.47
CA PRO A 63 -13.62 0.08 18.23
C PRO A 63 -13.39 -1.20 19.06
N TYR A 64 -14.04 -1.32 20.22
CA TYR A 64 -13.79 -2.42 21.16
C TYR A 64 -14.62 -3.66 20.82
N PHE A 65 -14.22 -4.37 19.77
CA PHE A 65 -14.83 -5.64 19.39
C PHE A 65 -14.48 -6.75 20.37
N ARG A 66 -15.37 -7.70 20.50
CA ARG A 66 -15.16 -8.90 21.32
C ARG A 66 -14.65 -10.02 20.44
N PHE A 67 -13.61 -10.74 20.87
CA PHE A 67 -13.08 -11.90 20.18
C PHE A 67 -14.17 -12.97 19.91
N ASP A 68 -15.09 -13.19 20.85
CA ASP A 68 -16.21 -14.14 20.78
C ASP A 68 -17.50 -13.56 20.19
N GLY A 69 -17.43 -12.39 19.56
CA GLY A 69 -18.60 -11.69 19.00
C GLY A 69 -19.17 -12.31 17.72
N PHE A 70 -18.59 -13.38 17.21
CA PHE A 70 -19.02 -14.06 15.99
C PHE A 70 -20.27 -14.92 16.21
N SER A 71 -21.06 -15.11 15.15
CA SER A 71 -22.21 -16.02 15.12
C SER A 71 -21.85 -17.32 14.42
N MET A 72 -22.34 -18.44 14.95
CA MET A 72 -22.34 -19.75 14.27
C MET A 72 -23.64 -20.00 13.48
N GLN A 73 -24.60 -19.07 13.55
CA GLN A 73 -25.86 -19.16 12.82
C GLN A 73 -25.79 -18.27 11.59
N ALA A 74 -25.90 -18.89 10.42
CA ALA A 74 -25.97 -18.18 9.16
C ALA A 74 -27.34 -17.57 8.92
N GLN A 75 -27.36 -16.47 8.19
CA GLN A 75 -28.56 -15.86 7.62
C GLN A 75 -28.29 -15.46 6.16
N GLU A 76 -29.29 -15.47 5.33
CA GLU A 76 -29.18 -14.88 4.00
C GLU A 76 -29.20 -13.37 4.14
N LYS A 77 -28.19 -12.73 3.53
CA LYS A 77 -28.10 -11.28 3.48
C LYS A 77 -27.74 -10.84 2.08
N GLN A 78 -28.39 -9.79 1.62
CA GLN A 78 -28.09 -9.14 0.36
C GLN A 78 -26.95 -8.13 0.54
N TRP A 79 -25.91 -8.26 -0.30
CA TRP A 79 -24.75 -7.38 -0.29
C TRP A 79 -24.65 -6.60 -1.60
N LYS A 80 -24.32 -5.33 -1.52
CA LYS A 80 -24.00 -4.51 -2.68
C LYS A 80 -22.59 -4.83 -3.17
N MET A 81 -22.46 -5.04 -4.47
CA MET A 81 -21.20 -5.32 -5.14
C MET A 81 -21.01 -4.41 -6.33
N VAL A 82 -19.78 -3.91 -6.51
CA VAL A 82 -19.33 -3.20 -7.70
C VAL A 82 -18.49 -4.16 -8.54
N VAL A 83 -18.87 -4.36 -9.80
CA VAL A 83 -18.15 -5.25 -10.72
C VAL A 83 -17.41 -4.40 -11.73
N LEU A 84 -16.10 -4.70 -11.89
CA LEU A 84 -15.26 -4.17 -12.96
C LEU A 84 -14.94 -5.32 -13.91
N GLU A 85 -15.10 -5.12 -15.20
CA GLU A 85 -14.97 -6.18 -16.18
C GLU A 85 -14.46 -5.64 -17.52
N ASN A 86 -13.44 -6.31 -18.09
CA ASN A 86 -13.00 -6.15 -19.47
C ASN A 86 -13.05 -7.51 -20.21
N ASP A 87 -12.42 -7.63 -21.35
CA ASP A 87 -12.41 -8.90 -22.11
C ASP A 87 -11.60 -10.01 -21.40
N TYR A 88 -10.70 -9.66 -20.47
CA TYR A 88 -9.71 -10.57 -19.87
C TYR A 88 -9.94 -10.84 -18.39
N VAL A 89 -10.34 -9.81 -17.64
CA VAL A 89 -10.44 -9.86 -16.18
C VAL A 89 -11.82 -9.39 -15.73
N LYS A 90 -12.35 -10.07 -14.72
CA LYS A 90 -13.52 -9.64 -13.97
C LYS A 90 -13.20 -9.65 -12.48
N LEU A 91 -13.42 -8.54 -11.81
CA LEU A 91 -13.26 -8.44 -10.35
C LEU A 91 -14.51 -7.83 -9.73
N THR A 92 -14.68 -8.12 -8.45
CA THR A 92 -15.84 -7.67 -7.67
C THR A 92 -15.37 -6.96 -6.40
N VAL A 93 -15.88 -5.77 -6.12
CA VAL A 93 -15.58 -4.98 -4.91
C VAL A 93 -16.82 -4.93 -4.04
N THR A 94 -16.64 -5.03 -2.72
CA THR A 94 -17.72 -5.02 -1.71
C THR A 94 -17.60 -3.78 -0.81
N PRO A 95 -18.26 -2.64 -1.15
CA PRO A 95 -18.16 -1.42 -0.35
C PRO A 95 -18.67 -1.57 1.08
N GLU A 96 -19.64 -2.45 1.31
CA GLU A 96 -20.22 -2.71 2.62
C GLU A 96 -19.31 -3.54 3.54
N ILE A 97 -18.23 -4.13 2.98
CA ILE A 97 -17.22 -4.93 3.71
C ILE A 97 -15.84 -4.31 3.47
N GLY A 98 -15.64 -3.08 3.93
CA GLY A 98 -14.36 -2.37 3.87
C GLY A 98 -13.84 -2.03 2.48
N GLY A 99 -14.67 -2.07 1.44
CA GLY A 99 -14.22 -1.88 0.05
C GLY A 99 -13.35 -3.02 -0.47
N LYS A 100 -13.41 -4.18 0.17
CA LYS A 100 -12.64 -5.36 -0.17
C LYS A 100 -12.88 -5.77 -1.62
N ILE A 101 -11.83 -6.10 -2.36
CA ILE A 101 -11.97 -6.85 -3.61
C ILE A 101 -12.35 -8.28 -3.20
N TRP A 102 -13.57 -8.70 -3.50
CA TRP A 102 -14.12 -9.99 -3.04
C TRP A 102 -13.53 -11.18 -3.76
N GLY A 103 -13.12 -10.99 -5.03
CA GLY A 103 -12.46 -11.99 -5.85
C GLY A 103 -12.20 -11.49 -7.27
N ALA A 104 -11.36 -12.22 -8.01
CA ALA A 104 -11.06 -11.92 -9.40
C ALA A 104 -10.90 -13.18 -10.25
N ILE A 105 -11.36 -13.12 -11.51
CA ILE A 105 -11.41 -14.22 -12.48
C ILE A 105 -10.67 -13.81 -13.75
N ASP A 106 -9.79 -14.69 -14.23
CA ASP A 106 -9.29 -14.73 -15.60
C ASP A 106 -10.42 -15.26 -16.51
N LYS A 107 -10.93 -14.41 -17.37
CA LYS A 107 -12.04 -14.73 -18.28
C LYS A 107 -11.59 -15.53 -19.50
N VAL A 108 -10.31 -15.46 -19.87
CA VAL A 108 -9.76 -16.19 -21.02
C VAL A 108 -9.69 -17.68 -20.72
N ASN A 109 -9.17 -18.03 -19.54
CA ASN A 109 -9.02 -19.42 -19.12
C ASN A 109 -10.12 -19.88 -18.15
N ASN A 110 -11.03 -18.99 -17.77
CA ASN A 110 -12.10 -19.21 -16.78
C ASN A 110 -11.54 -19.76 -15.45
N LYS A 111 -10.50 -19.08 -14.94
CA LYS A 111 -9.79 -19.45 -13.71
C LYS A 111 -9.89 -18.33 -12.69
N GLU A 112 -10.15 -18.68 -11.45
CA GLU A 112 -10.04 -17.78 -10.32
C GLU A 112 -8.56 -17.53 -10.02
N PHE A 113 -8.15 -16.26 -9.88
CA PHE A 113 -6.78 -15.90 -9.53
C PHE A 113 -6.67 -15.01 -8.28
N VAL A 114 -7.79 -14.57 -7.72
CA VAL A 114 -7.94 -14.05 -6.36
C VAL A 114 -9.12 -14.78 -5.74
N TYR A 115 -8.89 -15.45 -4.61
CA TYR A 115 -9.85 -16.34 -3.96
C TYR A 115 -11.14 -15.63 -3.58
N THR A 116 -12.25 -16.17 -4.05
CA THR A 116 -13.61 -15.71 -3.73
C THR A 116 -14.20 -16.58 -2.62
N ASN A 117 -14.40 -16.05 -1.43
CA ASN A 117 -15.09 -16.78 -0.38
C ASN A 117 -16.59 -16.90 -0.72
N GLY A 118 -17.12 -18.12 -0.71
CA GLY A 118 -18.54 -18.41 -0.99
C GLY A 118 -19.49 -17.97 0.13
N VAL A 119 -18.94 -17.56 1.29
CA VAL A 119 -19.70 -17.11 2.45
C VAL A 119 -19.13 -15.82 3.02
N VAL A 120 -19.96 -14.96 3.59
CA VAL A 120 -19.53 -13.81 4.38
C VAL A 120 -19.47 -14.21 5.84
N LYS A 121 -18.28 -14.51 6.33
CA LYS A 121 -18.06 -15.06 7.66
C LYS A 121 -17.08 -14.18 8.44
N PHE A 122 -17.62 -13.39 9.35
CA PHE A 122 -16.82 -12.48 10.16
C PHE A 122 -16.19 -13.21 11.34
N ARG A 123 -14.86 -13.02 11.52
CA ARG A 123 -14.08 -13.55 12.64
C ARG A 123 -13.09 -12.51 13.12
N ASP A 124 -12.86 -12.45 14.43
CA ASP A 124 -11.80 -11.67 15.04
C ASP A 124 -10.66 -12.61 15.45
N VAL A 125 -9.57 -12.63 14.69
CA VAL A 125 -8.38 -13.43 14.97
C VAL A 125 -7.16 -12.56 15.25
N ALA A 126 -7.24 -11.24 15.06
CA ALA A 126 -6.11 -10.34 15.13
C ALA A 126 -6.47 -8.95 15.69
N MET A 127 -6.65 -8.85 16.99
CA MET A 127 -6.51 -7.69 17.89
C MET A 127 -7.40 -6.45 17.66
N ARG A 128 -7.93 -6.16 16.47
CA ARG A 128 -8.62 -4.89 16.18
C ARG A 128 -10.08 -5.02 15.76
N GLY A 129 -10.55 -6.22 15.52
CA GLY A 129 -11.94 -6.46 15.15
C GLY A 129 -12.13 -7.48 14.05
N PRO A 130 -13.38 -7.68 13.64
CA PRO A 130 -13.74 -8.73 12.70
C PRO A 130 -13.26 -8.42 11.29
N TRP A 131 -12.90 -9.47 10.56
CA TRP A 131 -12.57 -9.48 9.16
C TRP A 131 -13.17 -10.70 8.48
N THR A 132 -13.12 -10.77 7.16
CA THR A 132 -13.53 -11.92 6.36
C THR A 132 -12.34 -12.48 5.61
N SER A 133 -12.26 -13.80 5.45
CA SER A 133 -11.21 -14.45 4.67
C SER A 133 -11.41 -14.29 3.15
N GLY A 134 -10.34 -14.49 2.39
CA GLY A 134 -10.32 -14.36 0.92
C GLY A 134 -10.34 -12.92 0.41
N GLY A 135 -10.34 -12.75 -0.90
CA GLY A 135 -10.31 -11.44 -1.55
C GLY A 135 -9.06 -10.62 -1.27
N ILE A 136 -9.08 -9.31 -1.52
CA ILE A 136 -8.00 -8.38 -1.17
C ILE A 136 -8.55 -7.32 -0.22
N GLU A 137 -8.00 -7.21 0.97
CA GLU A 137 -8.36 -6.19 1.96
C GLU A 137 -7.22 -5.19 2.20
N PHE A 138 -7.58 -4.01 2.70
CA PHE A 138 -6.69 -2.87 2.87
C PHE A 138 -6.57 -2.50 4.34
N ASN A 139 -5.34 -2.57 4.90
CA ASN A 139 -5.09 -2.35 6.32
C ASN A 139 -4.13 -1.18 6.53
N PHE A 140 -4.54 -0.23 7.38
CA PHE A 140 -3.80 0.99 7.70
C PHE A 140 -3.79 1.23 9.21
N GLY A 141 -2.81 1.99 9.69
CA GLY A 141 -2.78 2.54 11.04
C GLY A 141 -1.83 1.83 11.98
N ILE A 142 -2.31 0.91 12.78
CA ILE A 142 -1.56 0.09 13.73
C ILE A 142 -1.71 -1.39 13.40
N ILE A 143 -1.00 -2.24 14.16
CA ILE A 143 -0.99 -3.70 13.96
C ILE A 143 -2.41 -4.30 13.82
N GLY A 144 -2.53 -5.34 13.01
CA GLY A 144 -3.74 -6.16 12.82
C GLY A 144 -4.66 -5.69 11.69
N HIS A 145 -5.73 -6.45 11.50
CA HIS A 145 -6.76 -6.09 10.52
C HIS A 145 -7.47 -4.80 10.93
N ALA A 146 -7.60 -3.86 10.01
CA ALA A 146 -8.25 -2.59 10.30
C ALA A 146 -9.77 -2.77 10.58
N PRO A 147 -10.36 -2.03 11.51
CA PRO A 147 -11.80 -2.12 11.79
C PRO A 147 -12.68 -1.87 10.56
N THR A 148 -12.17 -1.14 9.58
CA THR A 148 -12.83 -0.90 8.29
C THR A 148 -13.06 -2.18 7.48
N CYS A 149 -12.31 -3.26 7.71
CA CYS A 149 -12.48 -4.54 7.00
C CYS A 149 -13.86 -5.19 7.20
N SER A 150 -14.64 -4.76 8.18
CA SER A 150 -15.98 -5.29 8.48
C SER A 150 -17.10 -4.26 8.43
N THR A 151 -16.80 -3.03 8.01
CA THR A 151 -17.76 -1.92 8.01
C THR A 151 -17.93 -1.33 6.62
N PRO A 152 -19.10 -0.73 6.32
CA PRO A 152 -19.28 0.03 5.10
C PRO A 152 -18.28 1.21 5.01
N ILE A 153 -17.78 1.45 3.82
CA ILE A 153 -16.93 2.59 3.49
C ILE A 153 -17.47 3.37 2.29
N ASP A 154 -16.97 4.59 2.11
CA ASP A 154 -17.33 5.40 0.95
C ASP A 154 -16.68 4.84 -0.33
N TYR A 155 -17.42 4.89 -1.44
CA TYR A 155 -16.93 4.48 -2.74
C TYR A 155 -17.49 5.34 -3.86
N LEU A 156 -16.77 5.38 -4.98
CA LEU A 156 -17.18 6.07 -6.22
C LEU A 156 -16.75 5.22 -7.42
N THR A 157 -17.67 5.06 -8.37
CA THR A 157 -17.37 4.41 -9.66
C THR A 157 -17.13 5.45 -10.74
N LYS A 158 -16.14 5.20 -11.62
CA LYS A 158 -15.77 6.13 -12.70
C LYS A 158 -15.47 5.36 -13.98
N LYS A 159 -15.96 5.88 -15.10
CA LYS A 159 -15.50 5.51 -16.45
C LYS A 159 -14.49 6.56 -16.91
N ASN A 160 -13.29 6.12 -17.24
CA ASN A 160 -12.19 6.99 -17.60
C ASN A 160 -12.17 7.27 -19.11
N VAL A 161 -11.54 8.36 -19.51
CA VAL A 161 -11.49 8.82 -20.93
C VAL A 161 -10.73 7.82 -21.81
N ASP A 162 -9.76 7.10 -21.27
CA ASP A 162 -8.98 6.07 -21.96
C ASP A 162 -9.72 4.74 -22.15
N GLY A 163 -10.95 4.64 -21.66
CA GLY A 163 -11.80 3.44 -21.71
C GLY A 163 -11.55 2.46 -20.56
N SER A 164 -10.66 2.79 -19.60
CA SER A 164 -10.55 2.08 -18.34
C SER A 164 -11.69 2.43 -17.38
N VAL A 165 -11.84 1.65 -16.32
CA VAL A 165 -12.83 1.92 -15.26
C VAL A 165 -12.17 1.89 -13.91
N SER A 166 -12.64 2.74 -12.98
CA SER A 166 -12.12 2.81 -11.61
C SER A 166 -13.23 2.71 -10.57
N CYS A 167 -12.95 2.00 -9.49
CA CYS A 167 -13.69 2.06 -8.24
C CYS A 167 -12.78 2.68 -7.18
N HIS A 168 -13.06 3.89 -6.76
CA HIS A 168 -12.39 4.52 -5.63
C HIS A 168 -13.06 4.07 -4.34
N ILE A 169 -12.26 3.74 -3.35
CA ILE A 169 -12.70 3.45 -1.98
C ILE A 169 -11.93 4.35 -1.03
N PHE A 170 -12.59 4.82 0.02
CA PHE A 170 -12.06 5.83 0.92
C PHE A 170 -12.48 5.56 2.35
N SER A 171 -11.57 5.74 3.29
CA SER A 171 -11.91 5.72 4.69
C SER A 171 -10.93 6.51 5.55
N TYR A 172 -11.31 6.65 6.80
CA TYR A 172 -10.61 7.32 7.87
C TYR A 172 -10.19 6.30 8.93
N GLU A 173 -8.91 6.26 9.23
CA GLU A 173 -8.40 5.38 10.28
C GLU A 173 -8.51 6.07 11.64
N TRP A 174 -9.42 5.58 12.50
CA TRP A 174 -9.84 6.25 13.73
C TRP A 174 -8.74 6.40 14.78
N ILE A 175 -7.82 5.44 14.88
CA ILE A 175 -6.80 5.43 15.94
C ILE A 175 -5.67 6.40 15.60
N THR A 176 -5.22 6.38 14.35
CA THR A 176 -4.11 7.21 13.87
C THR A 176 -4.57 8.53 13.27
N ARG A 177 -5.89 8.67 13.00
CA ARG A 177 -6.48 9.83 12.34
C ARG A 177 -5.86 10.11 10.97
N THR A 178 -5.40 9.05 10.31
CA THR A 178 -4.90 9.11 8.94
C THR A 178 -6.03 8.83 7.96
N VAL A 179 -5.88 9.31 6.74
CA VAL A 179 -6.86 9.16 5.67
C VAL A 179 -6.25 8.32 4.56
N TRP A 180 -7.02 7.40 3.99
CA TRP A 180 -6.56 6.61 2.87
C TRP A 180 -7.62 6.53 1.77
N ASN A 181 -7.13 6.51 0.54
CA ASN A 181 -7.90 6.26 -0.67
C ASN A 181 -7.19 5.20 -1.49
N VAL A 182 -7.95 4.24 -2.01
CA VAL A 182 -7.46 3.26 -2.98
C VAL A 182 -8.30 3.36 -4.24
N GLU A 183 -7.66 3.62 -5.35
CA GLU A 183 -8.25 3.50 -6.67
C GLU A 183 -8.01 2.08 -7.19
N ILE A 184 -9.07 1.32 -7.39
CA ILE A 184 -9.04 0.01 -8.04
C ILE A 184 -9.35 0.28 -9.51
N ASN A 185 -8.34 0.20 -10.39
CA ASN A 185 -8.48 0.51 -11.82
C ASN A 185 -8.35 -0.75 -12.67
N LEU A 186 -9.23 -0.91 -13.65
CA LEU A 186 -9.17 -1.96 -14.66
C LEU A 186 -9.00 -1.32 -16.04
N PRO A 187 -7.81 -1.42 -16.68
CA PRO A 187 -7.58 -1.02 -18.06
C PRO A 187 -8.47 -1.82 -19.03
N LYS A 188 -8.84 -1.22 -20.17
CA LYS A 188 -9.70 -1.90 -21.16
C LYS A 188 -9.01 -3.04 -21.90
N ASP A 189 -7.68 -2.94 -22.07
CA ASP A 189 -6.87 -3.74 -22.99
C ASP A 189 -5.73 -4.51 -22.30
N LYS A 190 -5.83 -4.76 -21.00
CA LYS A 190 -4.82 -5.46 -20.19
C LYS A 190 -5.47 -6.57 -19.36
N ALA A 191 -4.69 -7.61 -19.07
CA ALA A 191 -5.10 -8.69 -18.19
C ALA A 191 -4.65 -8.51 -16.74
N TYR A 192 -4.67 -7.27 -16.25
CA TYR A 192 -4.40 -6.95 -14.85
C TYR A 192 -5.34 -5.83 -14.37
N PHE A 193 -5.49 -5.72 -13.08
CA PHE A 193 -6.00 -4.51 -12.44
C PHE A 193 -4.93 -3.92 -11.52
N THR A 194 -5.06 -2.63 -11.22
CA THR A 194 -4.17 -1.94 -10.29
C THR A 194 -4.90 -1.48 -9.05
N THR A 195 -4.18 -1.39 -7.94
CA THR A 195 -4.59 -0.67 -6.74
C THR A 195 -3.61 0.47 -6.51
N HIS A 196 -4.04 1.71 -6.79
CA HIS A 196 -3.27 2.90 -6.50
C HIS A 196 -3.72 3.49 -5.17
N THR A 197 -2.82 3.52 -4.21
CA THR A 197 -3.10 3.99 -2.86
C THR A 197 -2.52 5.36 -2.61
N THR A 198 -3.31 6.24 -1.99
CA THR A 198 -2.86 7.47 -1.35
C THR A 198 -3.18 7.40 0.13
N TRP A 199 -2.16 7.47 0.98
CA TRP A 199 -2.28 7.45 2.43
C TRP A 199 -1.70 8.72 3.02
N PHE A 200 -2.48 9.46 3.82
CA PHE A 200 -2.15 10.78 4.30
C PHE A 200 -2.29 10.90 5.82
N ASN A 201 -1.22 11.37 6.49
CA ASN A 201 -1.29 11.79 7.87
C ASN A 201 -1.71 13.26 7.94
N GLN A 202 -2.99 13.52 8.14
CA GLN A 202 -3.53 14.88 8.23
C GLN A 202 -3.29 15.55 9.59
N SER A 203 -2.72 14.86 10.57
CA SER A 203 -2.44 15.44 11.87
C SER A 203 -1.14 16.26 11.87
N SER A 204 -1.04 17.20 12.82
CA SER A 204 0.17 18.02 13.01
C SER A 204 1.29 17.28 13.74
N ILE A 205 1.15 15.98 14.00
CA ILE A 205 2.12 15.15 14.72
C ILE A 205 2.34 13.83 13.99
N ASP A 206 3.44 13.16 14.32
CA ASP A 206 3.71 11.81 13.84
C ASP A 206 2.66 10.81 14.32
N GLN A 207 2.34 9.83 13.47
CA GLN A 207 1.44 8.72 13.73
C GLN A 207 2.15 7.40 13.48
N PRO A 208 1.65 6.25 13.96
CA PRO A 208 2.18 4.94 13.56
C PRO A 208 2.12 4.74 12.06
N TYR A 209 3.20 4.19 11.51
CA TYR A 209 3.31 3.84 10.09
C TYR A 209 3.23 2.33 9.92
N TYR A 210 1.99 1.83 9.78
CA TYR A 210 1.71 0.41 9.61
C TYR A 210 0.69 0.21 8.50
N GLN A 211 1.11 -0.37 7.38
CA GLN A 211 0.25 -0.62 6.25
C GLN A 211 0.58 -1.98 5.62
N TRP A 212 -0.46 -2.73 5.30
CA TRP A 212 -0.36 -3.97 4.55
C TRP A 212 -1.67 -4.27 3.82
N MET A 213 -1.54 -4.96 2.69
CA MET A 213 -2.65 -5.53 1.96
C MET A 213 -2.66 -7.04 2.15
N ASN A 214 -3.86 -7.62 2.21
CA ASN A 214 -4.06 -9.05 2.42
C ASN A 214 -4.85 -9.63 1.27
N ALA A 215 -4.18 -10.39 0.39
CA ALA A 215 -4.81 -11.02 -0.76
C ALA A 215 -4.93 -12.53 -0.54
N GLY A 216 -6.16 -13.06 -0.61
CA GLY A 216 -6.46 -14.47 -0.46
C GLY A 216 -6.27 -15.26 -1.74
N TYR A 217 -5.72 -16.48 -1.62
CA TYR A 217 -5.49 -17.42 -2.72
C TYR A 217 -5.83 -18.84 -2.28
N ALA A 218 -6.55 -19.58 -3.10
CA ALA A 218 -6.87 -20.97 -2.78
C ALA A 218 -5.59 -21.80 -2.60
N THR A 219 -5.55 -22.68 -1.59
CA THR A 219 -4.45 -23.62 -1.40
C THR A 219 -4.92 -25.05 -1.58
N LYS A 220 -4.17 -25.79 -2.38
CA LYS A 220 -4.43 -27.18 -2.77
C LYS A 220 -3.11 -27.92 -2.91
N THR A 221 -3.14 -29.23 -2.96
CA THR A 221 -1.96 -30.04 -3.32
C THR A 221 -1.36 -29.58 -4.64
N GLY A 222 -0.03 -29.42 -4.68
CA GLY A 222 0.70 -28.90 -5.83
C GLY A 222 0.72 -27.36 -5.94
N THR A 223 0.38 -26.66 -4.86
CA THR A 223 0.53 -25.20 -4.79
C THR A 223 1.95 -24.82 -4.39
N ARG A 224 2.57 -23.91 -5.13
CA ARG A 224 3.87 -23.33 -4.81
C ARG A 224 3.80 -21.81 -4.68
N PHE A 225 4.43 -21.27 -3.64
CA PHE A 225 4.62 -19.84 -3.40
C PHE A 225 5.95 -19.40 -4.01
N TYR A 226 5.93 -18.37 -4.83
CA TYR A 226 7.09 -17.80 -5.51
C TYR A 226 7.43 -16.44 -4.90
N TYR A 227 8.39 -16.44 -4.00
CA TYR A 227 8.90 -15.27 -3.31
C TYR A 227 10.43 -15.27 -3.41
N PRO A 228 11.04 -14.45 -4.27
CA PRO A 228 12.47 -14.30 -4.30
C PRO A 228 13.02 -13.80 -2.97
N GLY A 229 14.04 -14.48 -2.45
CA GLY A 229 14.67 -14.16 -1.18
C GLY A 229 15.39 -15.34 -0.56
N THR A 230 16.17 -15.08 0.48
CA THR A 230 17.06 -16.06 1.13
C THR A 230 16.75 -16.30 2.59
N TYR A 231 15.90 -15.43 3.18
CA TYR A 231 15.48 -15.51 4.57
C TYR A 231 14.00 -15.18 4.70
N SER A 232 13.39 -15.70 5.75
CA SER A 232 12.09 -15.23 6.24
C SER A 232 12.25 -14.63 7.63
N ILE A 233 11.45 -13.62 7.94
CA ILE A 233 11.32 -13.06 9.28
C ILE A 233 9.87 -13.17 9.74
N GLY A 234 9.69 -13.45 11.04
CA GLY A 234 8.40 -13.47 11.69
C GLY A 234 7.90 -12.06 12.04
N HIS A 235 6.71 -12.01 12.63
CA HIS A 235 6.17 -10.76 13.20
C HIS A 235 7.04 -10.20 14.33
N SER A 236 7.74 -11.06 15.05
CA SER A 236 8.67 -10.68 16.13
C SER A 236 10.05 -10.27 15.61
N GLY A 237 10.30 -10.33 14.32
CA GLY A 237 11.58 -10.01 13.70
C GLY A 237 12.61 -11.15 13.79
N ASP A 238 12.21 -12.34 14.20
CA ASP A 238 13.02 -13.56 14.23
C ASP A 238 13.37 -14.03 12.82
N LEU A 239 14.63 -14.39 12.60
CA LEU A 239 15.21 -14.71 11.30
C LEU A 239 15.30 -16.23 11.10
N HIS A 240 14.86 -16.69 9.92
CA HIS A 240 14.89 -18.10 9.52
C HIS A 240 15.38 -18.25 8.07
N PRO A 241 16.07 -19.35 7.72
CA PRO A 241 16.41 -19.64 6.32
C PRO A 241 15.16 -19.82 5.45
N TYR A 242 15.26 -19.49 4.17
CA TYR A 242 14.21 -19.63 3.17
C TYR A 242 14.82 -19.86 1.77
N PRO A 243 14.24 -20.66 0.87
CA PRO A 243 12.99 -21.45 1.04
C PRO A 243 13.16 -22.75 1.81
N ILE A 244 14.40 -23.19 2.06
CA ILE A 244 14.70 -24.39 2.84
C ILE A 244 14.83 -23.98 4.29
N ASP A 245 13.95 -24.54 5.15
CA ASP A 245 13.97 -24.28 6.60
C ASP A 245 15.09 -25.05 7.32
N GLU A 246 15.21 -24.83 8.64
CA GLU A 246 16.25 -25.48 9.49
C GLU A 246 16.15 -27.01 9.49
N GLU A 247 14.98 -27.58 9.20
CA GLU A 247 14.77 -29.03 9.11
C GLU A 247 14.93 -29.58 7.69
N GLY A 248 15.36 -28.73 6.74
CA GLY A 248 15.61 -29.12 5.34
C GLY A 248 14.36 -29.25 4.47
N ARG A 249 13.23 -28.65 4.86
CA ARG A 249 11.98 -28.66 4.09
C ARG A 249 11.88 -27.43 3.21
N ASP A 250 11.53 -27.59 1.94
CA ASP A 250 11.18 -26.48 1.05
C ASP A 250 9.77 -25.98 1.39
N VAL A 251 9.67 -24.95 2.26
CA VAL A 251 8.40 -24.38 2.72
C VAL A 251 7.72 -23.50 1.68
N SER A 252 8.33 -23.29 0.52
CA SER A 252 7.66 -22.66 -0.63
C SER A 252 6.57 -23.55 -1.24
N TRP A 253 6.60 -24.85 -0.99
CA TRP A 253 5.53 -25.78 -1.37
C TRP A 253 4.50 -25.93 -0.25
N TYR A 254 3.21 -25.77 -0.57
CA TYR A 254 2.13 -25.92 0.40
C TYR A 254 2.13 -27.33 1.03
N ASP A 255 2.35 -28.36 0.22
CA ASP A 255 2.36 -29.76 0.65
C ASP A 255 3.43 -30.05 1.73
N ASN A 256 4.53 -29.30 1.74
CA ASN A 256 5.59 -29.44 2.74
C ASN A 256 5.27 -28.73 4.07
N ASN A 257 4.19 -27.94 4.11
CA ASN A 257 3.73 -27.24 5.31
C ASN A 257 2.68 -28.07 6.09
N ASN A 258 2.98 -29.35 6.31
CA ASN A 258 2.08 -30.33 6.95
C ASN A 258 2.23 -30.40 8.48
N PHE A 259 2.67 -29.32 9.12
CA PHE A 259 2.93 -29.22 10.55
C PHE A 259 2.50 -27.84 11.10
N GLY A 260 2.10 -27.82 12.40
CA GLY A 260 1.61 -26.63 13.07
C GLY A 260 0.25 -26.16 12.56
N ALA A 261 -0.30 -25.09 13.15
CA ALA A 261 -1.59 -24.53 12.79
C ALA A 261 -1.51 -23.51 11.64
N SER A 262 -0.55 -22.61 11.72
CA SER A 262 -0.35 -21.55 10.72
C SER A 262 1.10 -21.11 10.64
N LYS A 263 1.45 -20.46 9.54
CA LYS A 263 2.78 -19.86 9.33
C LYS A 263 2.67 -18.47 8.73
N SER A 264 3.60 -17.61 9.13
CA SER A 264 3.68 -16.23 8.68
C SER A 264 5.14 -15.94 8.31
N LEU A 265 5.45 -15.84 7.03
CA LEU A 265 6.79 -15.70 6.51
C LEU A 265 6.91 -14.41 5.71
N HIS A 266 7.64 -13.43 6.26
CA HIS A 266 8.01 -12.22 5.51
C HIS A 266 9.35 -12.48 4.83
N ILE A 267 9.35 -12.49 3.50
CA ILE A 267 10.53 -12.89 2.73
C ILE A 267 11.42 -11.68 2.46
N ILE A 268 12.73 -11.85 2.73
CA ILE A 268 13.77 -10.85 2.54
C ILE A 268 15.02 -11.49 1.92
N GLY A 269 15.92 -10.64 1.44
CA GLY A 269 17.23 -11.06 0.94
C GLY A 269 17.48 -10.67 -0.49
N ASP A 270 16.44 -10.44 -1.29
CA ASP A 270 16.56 -10.05 -2.69
C ASP A 270 15.88 -8.68 -2.94
N TYR A 271 16.45 -7.90 -3.85
CA TYR A 271 15.82 -6.73 -4.45
C TYR A 271 14.84 -7.21 -5.50
N ASN A 272 13.56 -7.18 -5.19
CA ASN A 272 12.55 -7.87 -5.99
C ASN A 272 11.22 -7.09 -6.02
N ASP A 273 10.64 -7.01 -7.23
CA ASP A 273 9.41 -6.25 -7.51
C ASP A 273 8.15 -7.12 -7.52
N TYR A 274 8.26 -8.45 -7.36
CA TYR A 274 7.13 -9.35 -7.53
C TYR A 274 7.10 -10.48 -6.51
N PHE A 275 5.93 -11.05 -6.33
CA PHE A 275 5.70 -12.36 -5.74
C PHE A 275 4.49 -13.03 -6.41
N GLY A 276 4.32 -14.32 -6.19
CA GLY A 276 3.19 -15.02 -6.78
C GLY A 276 2.94 -16.41 -6.21
N ILE A 277 1.95 -17.05 -6.79
CA ILE A 277 1.53 -18.42 -6.50
C ILE A 277 1.26 -19.14 -7.81
N TYR A 278 1.59 -20.42 -7.88
CA TYR A 278 1.30 -21.26 -9.02
C TYR A 278 0.71 -22.61 -8.58
N TRP A 279 -0.42 -22.97 -9.18
CA TRP A 279 -1.12 -24.24 -8.94
C TRP A 279 -0.71 -25.23 -10.03
N HIS A 280 0.33 -26.03 -9.74
CA HIS A 280 0.96 -26.91 -10.72
C HIS A 280 -0.02 -27.95 -11.29
N ASN A 281 -0.90 -28.52 -10.43
CA ASN A 281 -1.89 -29.50 -10.87
C ASN A 281 -2.97 -28.88 -11.76
N GLU A 282 -3.27 -27.60 -11.59
CA GLU A 282 -4.29 -26.86 -12.34
C GLU A 282 -3.70 -26.02 -13.47
N LYS A 283 -2.37 -25.93 -13.54
CA LYS A 283 -1.58 -25.29 -14.59
C LYS A 283 -1.94 -23.81 -14.79
N HIS A 284 -2.05 -23.06 -13.73
CA HIS A 284 -2.21 -21.61 -13.76
C HIS A 284 -1.67 -21.00 -12.48
N GLY A 285 -1.58 -19.68 -12.44
CA GLY A 285 -1.09 -18.97 -11.27
C GLY A 285 -1.65 -17.57 -11.15
N SER A 286 -1.13 -16.86 -10.18
CA SER A 286 -1.37 -15.44 -9.96
C SER A 286 -0.10 -14.77 -9.50
N ALA A 287 0.09 -13.50 -9.87
CA ALA A 287 1.18 -12.72 -9.34
C ALA A 287 0.75 -11.30 -8.97
N HIS A 288 1.58 -10.72 -8.13
CA HIS A 288 1.58 -9.33 -7.73
C HIS A 288 2.89 -8.68 -8.21
N TYR A 289 2.81 -7.42 -8.62
CA TYR A 289 3.98 -6.59 -8.95
C TYR A 289 3.81 -5.21 -8.33
N SER A 290 4.89 -4.68 -7.78
CA SER A 290 5.04 -3.27 -7.40
C SER A 290 6.52 -2.96 -7.33
N ASN A 291 6.93 -1.73 -7.62
CA ASN A 291 8.33 -1.35 -7.45
C ASN A 291 8.81 -1.65 -6.02
N TYR A 292 10.02 -2.13 -5.89
CA TYR A 292 10.58 -2.56 -4.59
C TYR A 292 10.52 -1.47 -3.52
N ASP A 293 10.85 -0.22 -3.87
CA ASP A 293 10.81 0.93 -2.96
C ASP A 293 9.39 1.33 -2.54
N GLU A 294 8.38 0.93 -3.29
CA GLU A 294 6.97 1.14 -2.94
C GLU A 294 6.44 0.05 -2.02
N LYS A 295 6.98 -1.20 -2.10
CA LYS A 295 6.50 -2.36 -1.34
C LYS A 295 7.63 -3.28 -0.88
N LEU A 296 8.33 -2.87 0.18
CA LEU A 296 9.45 -3.63 0.78
C LEU A 296 8.99 -4.94 1.43
N GLY A 297 7.79 -4.97 2.01
CA GLY A 297 7.26 -6.12 2.73
C GLY A 297 6.54 -7.08 1.81
N MET A 298 7.10 -8.26 1.64
CA MET A 298 6.51 -9.36 0.90
C MET A 298 6.31 -10.53 1.85
N LYS A 299 5.08 -10.96 2.04
CA LYS A 299 4.73 -11.98 3.02
C LYS A 299 3.75 -12.98 2.44
N PHE A 300 3.89 -14.25 2.76
CA PHE A 300 2.78 -15.17 2.70
C PHE A 300 2.44 -15.72 4.09
N TYR A 301 1.14 -15.84 4.33
CA TYR A 301 0.56 -16.49 5.48
C TYR A 301 -0.26 -17.69 4.99
N LEU A 302 -0.18 -18.80 5.70
CA LEU A 302 -0.98 -19.98 5.36
C LEU A 302 -1.51 -20.67 6.62
N TRP A 303 -2.71 -21.20 6.51
CA TRP A 303 -3.17 -22.27 7.37
C TRP A 303 -2.51 -23.56 6.90
N SER A 304 -1.79 -24.22 7.81
CA SER A 304 -0.95 -25.36 7.44
C SER A 304 -1.75 -26.53 6.84
N PHE A 305 -1.11 -27.28 5.95
CA PHE A 305 -1.62 -28.52 5.39
C PHE A 305 -1.55 -29.66 6.44
N SER A 306 -2.10 -29.41 7.60
CA SER A 306 -2.11 -30.28 8.78
C SER A 306 -3.51 -30.32 9.37
N ARG A 307 -3.74 -31.24 10.30
CA ARG A 307 -5.03 -31.32 11.02
C ARG A 307 -5.32 -30.03 11.81
N GLU A 308 -4.30 -29.40 12.38
CA GLU A 308 -4.44 -28.16 13.14
C GLU A 308 -4.78 -26.97 12.23
N GLY A 309 -4.23 -26.93 11.00
CA GLY A 309 -4.56 -25.94 10.00
C GLY A 309 -5.94 -26.15 9.37
N ALA A 310 -6.32 -27.40 9.16
CA ALA A 310 -7.59 -27.76 8.48
C ALA A 310 -8.85 -27.31 9.25
N ILE A 311 -8.79 -27.14 10.57
CA ILE A 311 -9.95 -26.64 11.34
C ILE A 311 -10.37 -25.22 10.92
N TRP A 312 -9.47 -24.44 10.34
CA TRP A 312 -9.75 -23.08 9.93
C TRP A 312 -10.55 -22.99 8.64
N GLU A 313 -10.61 -24.05 7.84
CA GLU A 313 -11.45 -24.13 6.65
C GLU A 313 -12.93 -23.96 7.04
N GLU A 314 -13.45 -24.80 7.92
CA GLU A 314 -14.83 -24.67 8.39
C GLU A 314 -15.08 -23.34 9.12
N LEU A 315 -14.13 -22.89 9.92
CA LEU A 315 -14.25 -21.64 10.70
C LEU A 315 -14.33 -20.39 9.83
N LEU A 316 -13.74 -20.39 8.63
CA LEU A 316 -13.59 -19.19 7.81
C LEU A 316 -14.35 -19.24 6.47
N THR A 317 -14.49 -20.42 5.86
CA THR A 317 -14.90 -20.53 4.46
C THR A 317 -16.02 -21.54 4.19
N ASP A 318 -16.51 -22.28 5.19
CA ASP A 318 -17.41 -23.42 5.02
C ASP A 318 -16.86 -24.41 3.97
N ASP A 319 -17.58 -24.59 2.85
CA ASP A 319 -17.21 -25.52 1.78
C ASP A 319 -16.32 -24.89 0.69
N SER A 320 -15.88 -23.64 0.85
CA SER A 320 -15.08 -22.94 -0.18
C SER A 320 -13.62 -23.36 -0.21
N GLY A 321 -13.18 -24.21 0.72
CA GLY A 321 -11.83 -24.76 0.79
C GLY A 321 -10.82 -23.87 1.53
N GLN A 322 -9.60 -24.40 1.68
CA GLN A 322 -8.52 -23.73 2.37
C GLN A 322 -7.87 -22.64 1.50
N TYR A 323 -7.32 -21.61 2.12
CA TYR A 323 -6.65 -20.51 1.44
C TYR A 323 -5.38 -20.09 2.15
N ALA A 324 -4.49 -19.44 1.40
CA ALA A 324 -3.34 -18.69 1.91
C ALA A 324 -3.53 -17.20 1.63
N GLU A 325 -2.76 -16.38 2.30
CA GLU A 325 -2.71 -14.94 2.13
C GLU A 325 -1.35 -14.53 1.56
N LEU A 326 -1.34 -13.93 0.38
CA LEU A 326 -0.18 -13.29 -0.18
C LEU A 326 -0.30 -11.80 0.09
N GLN A 327 0.65 -11.26 0.84
CA GLN A 327 0.53 -9.93 1.42
C GLN A 327 1.69 -9.04 0.98
N SER A 328 1.38 -7.77 0.79
CA SER A 328 2.35 -6.70 0.56
C SER A 328 2.29 -5.67 1.68
N GLY A 329 3.40 -4.98 1.95
CA GLY A 329 3.47 -3.96 2.99
C GLY A 329 4.55 -2.92 2.73
N ARG A 330 4.44 -1.77 3.41
CA ARG A 330 5.41 -0.66 3.29
C ARG A 330 6.68 -0.90 4.12
N MET A 331 6.70 -1.91 4.98
CA MET A 331 7.85 -2.30 5.82
C MET A 331 8.20 -3.76 5.57
N TYR A 332 9.43 -4.17 5.89
CA TYR A 332 9.91 -5.54 5.68
C TYR A 332 9.08 -6.61 6.38
N ASN A 333 8.56 -6.29 7.56
CA ASN A 333 7.61 -7.15 8.26
C ASN A 333 6.41 -6.34 8.76
N GLN A 334 5.41 -7.06 9.26
CA GLN A 334 4.30 -6.50 10.03
C GLN A 334 4.68 -6.67 11.51
N PRO A 335 5.32 -5.65 12.14
CA PRO A 335 5.96 -5.82 13.42
C PRO A 335 4.95 -6.07 14.53
N SER A 336 5.19 -7.11 15.35
CA SER A 336 4.51 -7.34 16.61
C SER A 336 5.15 -6.51 17.73
N VAL A 337 4.56 -6.56 18.91
CA VAL A 337 5.07 -5.88 20.12
C VAL A 337 6.55 -6.17 20.39
N THR A 338 7.01 -7.41 20.13
CA THR A 338 8.38 -7.86 20.39
C THR A 338 9.37 -7.51 19.29
N SER A 339 8.91 -7.08 18.13
CA SER A 339 9.77 -6.69 17.00
C SER A 339 10.66 -5.47 17.31
N GLY A 340 10.29 -4.66 18.29
CA GLY A 340 11.09 -3.53 18.77
C GLY A 340 12.48 -3.90 19.31
N PHE A 341 12.73 -5.19 19.59
CA PHE A 341 14.04 -5.72 20.02
C PHE A 341 14.88 -6.26 18.86
N THR A 342 14.51 -5.94 17.63
CA THR A 342 15.20 -6.34 16.40
C THR A 342 15.42 -5.12 15.50
N PRO A 343 16.20 -5.22 14.42
CA PRO A 343 16.29 -4.13 13.42
C PRO A 343 14.96 -3.79 12.72
N PHE A 344 13.96 -4.66 12.84
CA PHE A 344 12.65 -4.53 12.20
C PHE A 344 11.60 -3.92 13.13
N ASN A 345 11.95 -2.82 13.79
CA ASN A 345 11.09 -2.12 14.74
C ASN A 345 9.99 -1.29 14.03
N HIS A 346 9.06 -0.74 14.82
CA HIS A 346 7.99 0.10 14.33
C HIS A 346 8.52 1.44 13.80
N ASN A 347 7.84 1.98 12.79
CA ASN A 347 8.18 3.26 12.19
C ASN A 347 7.06 4.31 12.43
N GLU A 348 7.34 5.55 12.09
CA GLU A 348 6.43 6.68 12.22
C GLU A 348 6.07 7.29 10.87
N PHE A 349 4.83 7.76 10.75
CA PHE A 349 4.31 8.52 9.64
C PHE A 349 4.35 10.00 10.04
N ALA A 350 5.31 10.72 9.48
CA ALA A 350 5.54 12.11 9.87
C ALA A 350 4.31 13.00 9.64
N ALA A 351 4.24 14.09 10.40
CA ALA A 351 3.16 15.07 10.31
C ALA A 351 2.94 15.56 8.88
N GLN A 352 1.68 15.55 8.41
CA GLN A 352 1.24 16.05 7.10
C GLN A 352 1.93 15.41 5.89
N MET A 353 2.56 14.26 6.08
CA MET A 353 3.14 13.49 4.99
C MET A 353 2.08 12.67 4.26
N THR A 354 2.28 12.55 2.95
CA THR A 354 1.53 11.65 2.07
C THR A 354 2.44 10.56 1.59
N ASP A 355 1.93 9.33 1.56
CA ASP A 355 2.57 8.20 0.94
C ASP A 355 1.69 7.67 -0.20
N GLN A 356 2.31 7.24 -1.29
CA GLN A 356 1.62 6.73 -2.46
C GLN A 356 2.37 5.55 -3.06
N TRP A 357 1.63 4.60 -3.61
CA TRP A 357 2.18 3.46 -4.33
C TRP A 357 1.15 2.84 -5.24
N THR A 358 1.63 2.02 -6.20
CA THR A 358 0.78 1.27 -7.13
C THR A 358 1.14 -0.20 -7.11
N GLU A 359 0.14 -1.05 -7.01
CA GLU A 359 0.28 -2.50 -7.07
C GLU A 359 -0.51 -3.04 -8.26
N TYR A 360 0.05 -4.05 -8.92
CA TYR A 360 -0.53 -4.75 -10.05
C TYR A 360 -0.87 -6.19 -9.65
N TRP A 361 -2.06 -6.63 -9.99
CA TRP A 361 -2.60 -7.95 -9.67
C TRP A 361 -3.06 -8.64 -10.93
N PHE A 362 -2.57 -9.83 -11.22
CA PHE A 362 -2.81 -10.47 -12.50
C PHE A 362 -2.72 -11.99 -12.46
N PRO A 363 -3.47 -12.69 -13.35
CA PRO A 363 -3.37 -14.13 -13.54
C PRO A 363 -2.12 -14.51 -14.35
N ILE A 364 -1.69 -15.75 -14.19
CA ILE A 364 -0.64 -16.40 -14.98
C ILE A 364 -1.24 -17.59 -15.71
N ALA A 365 -1.08 -17.64 -17.03
CA ALA A 365 -1.49 -18.78 -17.85
C ALA A 365 -0.58 -20.00 -17.64
N GLU A 366 -0.82 -21.10 -18.37
CA GLU A 366 -0.08 -22.36 -18.28
C GLU A 366 1.37 -22.20 -18.76
N ILE A 367 2.28 -21.74 -17.86
CA ILE A 367 3.73 -21.58 -18.16
C ILE A 367 4.64 -22.44 -17.27
N GLY A 368 4.08 -23.28 -16.39
CA GLY A 368 4.85 -24.24 -15.59
C GLY A 368 5.39 -23.72 -14.25
N GLY A 369 5.38 -22.43 -13.99
CA GLY A 369 5.92 -21.82 -12.77
C GLY A 369 6.07 -20.31 -12.89
N LEU A 370 6.93 -19.72 -12.06
CA LEU A 370 7.22 -18.28 -12.09
C LEU A 370 8.69 -18.03 -11.78
N SER A 371 9.41 -17.43 -12.72
CA SER A 371 10.81 -17.00 -12.54
C SER A 371 10.96 -15.48 -12.49
N GLN A 372 10.05 -14.74 -13.15
CA GLN A 372 9.98 -13.28 -13.12
C GLN A 372 8.60 -12.80 -13.56
N ALA A 373 8.16 -11.65 -13.04
CA ALA A 373 6.92 -10.99 -13.42
C ALA A 373 7.05 -9.48 -13.48
N SER A 374 6.24 -8.86 -14.34
CA SER A 374 6.08 -7.40 -14.48
C SER A 374 4.73 -7.08 -15.12
N PRO A 375 4.33 -5.81 -15.30
CA PRO A 375 3.12 -5.46 -16.05
C PRO A 375 3.13 -5.86 -17.53
N LEU A 376 4.29 -6.28 -18.09
CA LEU A 376 4.38 -6.89 -19.41
C LEU A 376 3.82 -8.32 -19.42
N GLY A 377 4.14 -9.08 -18.38
CA GLY A 377 3.80 -10.50 -18.29
C GLY A 377 4.60 -11.22 -17.21
N ALA A 378 4.38 -12.53 -17.14
CA ALA A 378 5.13 -13.45 -16.31
C ALA A 378 5.91 -14.44 -17.16
N ILE A 379 7.12 -14.82 -16.74
CA ILE A 379 7.91 -15.86 -17.38
C ILE A 379 8.31 -16.95 -16.39
N TYR A 380 8.43 -18.15 -16.91
CA TYR A 380 9.10 -19.26 -16.29
C TYR A 380 10.28 -19.67 -17.16
N VAL A 381 11.47 -19.78 -16.57
CA VAL A 381 12.71 -20.04 -17.28
C VAL A 381 13.32 -21.36 -16.77
N GLU A 382 13.57 -22.28 -17.69
CA GLU A 382 14.38 -23.46 -17.45
C GLU A 382 15.71 -23.31 -18.17
N HIS A 383 16.80 -23.35 -17.42
CA HIS A 383 18.15 -23.22 -17.94
C HIS A 383 18.91 -24.53 -17.78
N SER A 384 19.42 -25.04 -18.87
CA SER A 384 20.32 -26.19 -18.93
C SER A 384 21.60 -25.83 -19.69
N GLU A 385 22.63 -26.67 -19.63
CA GLU A 385 23.95 -26.38 -20.21
C GLU A 385 23.90 -25.88 -21.65
N LYS A 386 22.98 -26.38 -22.47
CA LYS A 386 22.91 -26.07 -23.92
C LYS A 386 21.54 -25.58 -24.39
N ASN A 387 20.64 -25.35 -23.50
CA ASN A 387 19.26 -24.96 -23.84
C ASN A 387 18.66 -24.06 -22.81
N ILE A 388 17.94 -23.05 -23.27
CA ILE A 388 17.08 -22.22 -22.43
C ILE A 388 15.66 -22.41 -22.93
N GLU A 389 14.74 -22.74 -22.02
CA GLU A 389 13.30 -22.73 -22.27
C GLU A 389 12.68 -21.53 -21.57
N VAL A 390 12.01 -20.67 -22.33
CA VAL A 390 11.31 -19.51 -21.82
C VAL A 390 9.84 -19.68 -22.11
N HIS A 391 9.05 -19.77 -21.08
CA HIS A 391 7.59 -19.83 -21.15
C HIS A 391 7.05 -18.45 -20.75
N LEU A 392 6.19 -17.85 -21.57
CA LEU A 392 5.69 -16.48 -21.41
C LEU A 392 4.17 -16.46 -21.32
N SER A 393 3.63 -15.81 -20.29
CA SER A 393 2.23 -15.41 -20.15
C SER A 393 2.14 -13.89 -20.22
N ALA A 394 1.67 -13.35 -21.34
CA ALA A 394 1.59 -11.92 -21.59
C ALA A 394 0.33 -11.30 -20.97
N LEU A 395 0.44 -10.06 -20.47
CA LEU A 395 -0.67 -9.28 -19.90
C LEU A 395 -1.20 -8.20 -20.84
N LYS A 396 -0.49 -7.98 -21.94
CA LYS A 396 -0.89 -7.18 -23.11
C LYS A 396 -0.42 -7.90 -24.38
N ASP A 397 -0.99 -7.58 -25.54
CA ASP A 397 -0.46 -8.10 -26.80
C ASP A 397 0.97 -7.62 -26.99
N ILE A 398 1.90 -8.53 -27.20
CA ILE A 398 3.33 -8.27 -27.33
C ILE A 398 3.78 -8.48 -28.79
N CYS A 399 4.53 -7.52 -29.31
CA CYS A 399 5.33 -7.64 -30.53
C CYS A 399 6.63 -6.88 -30.29
N THR A 400 7.66 -7.58 -29.82
CA THR A 400 8.91 -6.97 -29.34
C THR A 400 10.08 -7.93 -29.53
N ASP A 401 11.26 -7.58 -29.03
CA ASP A 401 12.43 -8.45 -29.03
C ASP A 401 12.63 -9.08 -27.65
N MET A 402 13.12 -10.32 -27.66
CA MET A 402 13.75 -11.01 -26.52
C MET A 402 15.26 -11.00 -26.74
N GLU A 403 16.02 -10.57 -25.75
CA GLU A 403 17.47 -10.52 -25.74
C GLU A 403 18.02 -11.45 -24.67
N ILE A 404 19.01 -12.27 -25.04
CA ILE A 404 19.66 -13.25 -24.17
C ILE A 404 21.09 -12.86 -23.98
N TYR A 405 21.55 -12.82 -22.74
CA TYR A 405 22.90 -12.43 -22.37
C TYR A 405 23.59 -13.53 -21.56
N ASN A 406 24.90 -13.65 -21.76
CA ASN A 406 25.80 -14.28 -20.80
C ASN A 406 26.51 -13.15 -20.04
N ASP A 407 26.17 -12.96 -18.78
CA ASP A 407 26.56 -11.80 -17.97
C ASP A 407 26.17 -10.48 -18.68
N ARG A 408 27.10 -9.72 -19.18
CA ARG A 408 26.86 -8.45 -19.91
C ARG A 408 26.96 -8.58 -21.43
N GLN A 409 27.32 -9.74 -21.91
CA GLN A 409 27.51 -9.98 -23.36
C GLN A 409 26.19 -10.43 -23.99
N LEU A 410 25.68 -9.64 -24.95
CA LEU A 410 24.52 -10.05 -25.74
C LEU A 410 24.93 -11.23 -26.62
N LEU A 411 24.20 -12.34 -26.50
CA LEU A 411 24.39 -13.55 -27.30
C LEU A 411 23.42 -13.64 -28.46
N MET A 412 22.16 -13.32 -28.17
CA MET A 412 21.06 -13.48 -29.12
C MET A 412 20.02 -12.40 -28.94
N LYS A 413 19.44 -11.97 -30.03
CA LYS A 413 18.28 -11.11 -30.07
C LYS A 413 17.28 -11.68 -31.08
N MET A 414 16.05 -11.92 -30.65
CA MET A 414 15.03 -12.53 -31.49
C MET A 414 13.68 -11.82 -31.33
N PRO A 415 12.93 -11.63 -32.42
CA PRO A 415 11.58 -11.07 -32.34
C PRO A 415 10.63 -12.09 -31.75
N ILE A 416 9.78 -11.64 -30.82
CA ILE A 416 8.73 -12.44 -30.19
C ILE A 416 7.37 -11.79 -30.36
N LYS A 417 6.33 -12.63 -30.36
CA LYS A 417 4.94 -12.22 -30.33
C LYS A 417 4.22 -13.06 -29.29
N ALA A 418 3.36 -12.42 -28.52
CA ALA A 418 2.51 -13.13 -27.57
C ALA A 418 1.14 -12.45 -27.49
N LYS A 419 0.12 -13.25 -27.31
CA LYS A 419 -1.25 -12.82 -27.07
C LYS A 419 -1.58 -12.86 -25.59
N ILE A 420 -2.46 -11.98 -25.16
CA ILE A 420 -2.90 -11.88 -23.76
C ILE A 420 -3.35 -13.23 -23.26
N LEU A 421 -2.76 -13.67 -22.12
CA LEU A 421 -3.07 -14.90 -21.38
C LEU A 421 -3.02 -16.18 -22.25
N THR A 422 -2.34 -16.11 -23.39
CA THR A 422 -2.04 -17.28 -24.23
C THR A 422 -0.59 -17.66 -23.97
N PRO A 423 -0.30 -18.87 -23.47
CA PRO A 423 1.07 -19.27 -23.19
C PRO A 423 1.90 -19.39 -24.48
N GLU A 424 3.08 -18.81 -24.48
CA GLU A 424 4.07 -18.93 -25.55
C GLU A 424 5.33 -19.63 -25.03
N TYR A 425 5.89 -20.52 -25.84
CA TYR A 425 7.02 -21.36 -25.47
C TYR A 425 8.17 -21.14 -26.46
N PHE A 426 9.32 -20.74 -25.95
CA PHE A 426 10.54 -20.49 -26.73
C PHE A 426 11.61 -21.49 -26.29
N ASN A 427 11.98 -22.42 -27.18
CA ASN A 427 13.08 -23.33 -26.97
C ASN A 427 14.32 -22.78 -27.73
N ILE A 428 15.38 -22.43 -27.01
CA ILE A 428 16.51 -21.67 -27.48
C ILE A 428 17.79 -22.50 -27.30
N PRO A 429 18.21 -23.24 -28.33
CA PRO A 429 19.46 -23.96 -28.28
C PRO A 429 20.65 -22.99 -28.27
N LEU A 430 21.60 -23.21 -27.36
CA LEU A 430 22.77 -22.39 -27.21
C LEU A 430 23.95 -22.95 -27.98
N PRO A 431 24.73 -22.11 -28.67
CA PRO A 431 25.93 -22.54 -29.41
C PRO A 431 27.09 -22.93 -28.47
N PHE A 432 27.01 -22.53 -27.19
CA PHE A 432 27.97 -22.84 -26.11
C PHE A 432 27.24 -22.74 -24.76
N ASP A 433 27.82 -23.33 -23.74
CA ASP A 433 27.25 -23.36 -22.42
C ASP A 433 27.27 -21.97 -21.76
N ILE A 434 26.16 -21.57 -21.18
CA ILE A 434 26.10 -20.44 -20.27
C ILE A 434 26.20 -21.01 -18.84
N PRO A 435 27.23 -20.63 -18.07
CA PRO A 435 27.33 -21.09 -16.68
C PRO A 435 26.13 -20.62 -15.85
N GLU A 436 25.67 -21.47 -14.93
CA GLU A 436 24.68 -21.10 -13.92
C GLU A 436 25.08 -19.80 -13.22
N GLY A 437 24.12 -18.92 -12.96
CA GLY A 437 24.37 -17.61 -12.37
C GLY A 437 24.88 -16.54 -13.36
N LYS A 438 24.84 -16.80 -14.68
CA LYS A 438 25.27 -15.85 -15.71
C LYS A 438 24.20 -15.51 -16.75
N LEU A 439 23.10 -16.24 -16.75
CA LEU A 439 22.02 -15.99 -17.69
C LEU A 439 21.27 -14.71 -17.32
N ARG A 440 20.99 -13.90 -18.34
CA ARG A 440 20.07 -12.77 -18.25
C ARG A 440 19.18 -12.72 -19.49
N ILE A 441 17.90 -12.49 -19.30
CA ILE A 441 16.90 -12.38 -20.36
C ILE A 441 16.18 -11.05 -20.23
N ILE A 442 16.11 -10.30 -21.33
CA ILE A 442 15.42 -9.01 -21.39
C ILE A 442 14.31 -9.07 -22.43
N ILE A 443 13.11 -8.71 -22.07
CA ILE A 443 11.95 -8.62 -22.97
C ILE A 443 11.41 -7.19 -22.95
N GLY A 444 11.12 -6.64 -24.15
CA GLY A 444 10.38 -5.40 -24.28
C GLY A 444 11.10 -4.17 -23.75
N ASN A 445 12.32 -3.89 -24.23
CA ASN A 445 13.08 -2.71 -23.80
C ASN A 445 13.22 -2.58 -22.27
N LYS A 446 13.49 -3.71 -21.59
CA LYS A 446 13.60 -3.86 -20.14
C LYS A 446 12.29 -3.76 -19.36
N GLU A 447 11.16 -3.92 -20.02
CA GLU A 447 9.87 -4.02 -19.32
C GLU A 447 9.77 -5.30 -18.46
N LEU A 448 10.50 -6.37 -18.86
CA LEU A 448 10.65 -7.58 -18.07
C LEU A 448 12.12 -8.03 -18.15
N VAL A 449 12.76 -8.21 -17.00
CA VAL A 449 14.18 -8.59 -16.89
C VAL A 449 14.31 -9.76 -15.91
N TYR A 450 14.75 -10.90 -16.41
CA TYR A 450 15.17 -12.03 -15.60
C TYR A 450 16.70 -12.04 -15.50
N SER A 451 17.25 -12.35 -14.34
CA SER A 451 18.70 -12.45 -14.12
C SER A 451 19.01 -13.54 -13.10
N GLU A 452 19.99 -14.37 -13.41
CA GLU A 452 20.61 -15.30 -12.46
C GLU A 452 21.81 -14.67 -11.74
N ILE A 453 22.20 -13.46 -12.14
CA ILE A 453 23.39 -12.78 -11.63
C ILE A 453 23.08 -12.24 -10.23
N LYS A 454 23.66 -12.84 -9.20
CA LYS A 454 23.40 -12.46 -7.80
C LYS A 454 23.57 -10.97 -7.51
N ASN A 455 24.58 -10.32 -8.12
CA ASN A 455 24.80 -8.89 -7.94
C ASN A 455 23.67 -8.00 -8.49
N ASP A 456 22.76 -8.55 -9.31
CA ASP A 456 21.61 -7.80 -9.81
C ASP A 456 20.46 -7.73 -8.79
N TYR A 457 20.42 -8.66 -7.81
CA TYR A 457 19.28 -8.75 -6.88
C TYR A 457 19.64 -9.08 -5.42
N GLU A 458 20.77 -9.71 -5.10
CA GLU A 458 21.10 -10.14 -3.72
C GLU A 458 21.35 -8.94 -2.80
N LEU A 459 20.67 -8.91 -1.64
CA LEU A 459 20.79 -7.86 -0.63
C LEU A 459 21.62 -8.33 0.57
N ASN A 460 22.66 -7.57 0.91
CA ASN A 460 23.57 -7.85 2.02
C ASN A 460 23.39 -6.89 3.22
N ARG A 461 22.15 -6.41 3.45
CA ARG A 461 21.86 -5.55 4.61
C ARG A 461 21.95 -6.32 5.92
N PRO A 462 22.30 -5.67 7.05
CA PRO A 462 22.21 -6.28 8.38
C PRO A 462 20.78 -6.74 8.71
N LYS A 463 20.63 -7.94 9.27
CA LYS A 463 19.34 -8.56 9.60
C LYS A 463 19.18 -8.79 11.10
N GLU A 464 20.27 -8.69 11.86
CA GLU A 464 20.31 -8.88 13.30
C GLU A 464 21.02 -7.72 13.99
N LEU A 465 20.72 -7.51 15.25
CA LEU A 465 21.45 -6.56 16.09
C LEU A 465 22.83 -7.09 16.44
N PRO A 466 23.80 -6.21 16.76
CA PRO A 466 25.06 -6.64 17.36
C PRO A 466 24.80 -7.47 18.63
N ALA A 467 25.53 -8.59 18.78
CA ALA A 467 25.33 -9.52 19.91
C ALA A 467 25.62 -8.88 21.28
N ASP A 468 26.41 -7.81 21.31
CA ASP A 468 26.79 -7.06 22.51
C ASP A 468 25.94 -5.79 22.73
N PHE A 469 24.84 -5.62 22.02
CA PHE A 469 23.98 -4.44 22.16
C PHE A 469 23.33 -4.38 23.55
N ASP A 470 23.63 -3.35 24.33
CA ASP A 470 23.10 -3.16 25.69
C ASP A 470 21.75 -2.41 25.68
N TRP A 471 20.67 -3.17 25.80
CA TRP A 471 19.31 -2.67 25.94
C TRP A 471 19.06 -1.84 27.21
N ASN A 472 19.92 -1.94 28.21
CA ASN A 472 19.84 -1.13 29.42
C ASN A 472 20.69 0.14 29.34
N SER A 473 21.43 0.38 28.26
CA SER A 473 22.09 1.66 28.00
C SER A 473 21.08 2.79 27.85
N THR A 474 21.52 4.05 27.98
CA THR A 474 20.67 5.23 27.69
C THR A 474 20.01 5.11 26.31
N TYR A 475 20.81 4.74 25.29
CA TYR A 475 20.33 4.57 23.93
C TYR A 475 19.39 3.38 23.78
N GLY A 476 19.68 2.23 24.40
CA GLY A 476 18.80 1.05 24.37
C GLY A 476 17.44 1.32 25.02
N LEU A 477 17.42 2.00 26.16
CA LEU A 477 16.16 2.42 26.82
C LEU A 477 15.36 3.40 25.96
N TYR A 478 16.04 4.35 25.30
CA TYR A 478 15.40 5.26 24.36
C TYR A 478 14.78 4.51 23.18
N MET A 479 15.49 3.59 22.54
CA MET A 479 14.96 2.81 21.42
C MET A 479 13.69 2.05 21.81
N GLN A 480 13.69 1.40 22.99
CA GLN A 480 12.48 0.75 23.53
C GLN A 480 11.33 1.76 23.72
N GLY A 481 11.63 2.91 24.33
CA GLY A 481 10.63 3.95 24.57
C GLY A 481 10.04 4.53 23.27
N LYS A 482 10.86 4.73 22.24
CA LYS A 482 10.44 5.23 20.92
C LYS A 482 9.59 4.18 20.20
N ASP A 483 9.96 2.91 20.25
CA ASP A 483 9.19 1.83 19.65
C ASP A 483 7.80 1.68 20.29
N TRP A 484 7.71 1.72 21.63
CA TRP A 484 6.44 1.75 22.34
C TRP A 484 5.57 2.97 21.98
N LEU A 485 6.20 4.14 21.74
CA LEU A 485 5.50 5.33 21.28
C LEU A 485 4.87 5.13 19.90
N ASN A 486 5.63 4.51 18.97
CA ASN A 486 5.17 4.18 17.64
C ASN A 486 4.05 3.12 17.63
N GLN A 487 3.91 2.34 18.69
CA GLN A 487 2.80 1.40 18.92
C GLN A 487 1.60 2.05 19.64
N LYS A 488 1.66 3.33 20.01
CA LYS A 488 0.68 4.03 20.88
C LYS A 488 0.53 3.42 22.29
N MET A 489 1.51 2.66 22.74
CA MET A 489 1.57 2.12 24.11
C MET A 489 2.21 3.14 25.07
N TYR A 490 1.49 4.24 25.30
CA TYR A 490 2.00 5.45 25.98
C TYR A 490 2.54 5.23 27.39
N GLY A 491 1.95 4.30 28.16
CA GLY A 491 2.45 3.99 29.49
C GLY A 491 3.85 3.34 29.48
N ASN A 492 4.08 2.40 28.55
CA ASN A 492 5.38 1.78 28.37
C ASN A 492 6.39 2.78 27.79
N ALA A 493 5.98 3.56 26.78
CA ALA A 493 6.84 4.60 26.19
C ALA A 493 7.36 5.57 27.27
N GLU A 494 6.48 6.10 28.12
CA GLU A 494 6.83 7.02 29.19
C GLU A 494 7.83 6.39 30.18
N LYS A 495 7.58 5.13 30.58
CA LYS A 495 8.46 4.38 31.50
C LYS A 495 9.90 4.32 30.97
N TYR A 496 10.07 3.87 29.72
CA TYR A 496 11.40 3.67 29.16
C TYR A 496 12.11 4.99 28.81
N LEU A 497 11.37 5.98 28.30
CA LEU A 497 11.94 7.32 28.03
C LEU A 497 12.41 8.01 29.32
N LYS A 498 11.66 7.90 30.42
CA LYS A 498 12.08 8.40 31.74
C LYS A 498 13.30 7.67 32.25
N ALA A 499 13.36 6.32 32.12
CA ALA A 499 14.53 5.55 32.52
C ALA A 499 15.79 5.93 31.74
N ALA A 500 15.66 6.27 30.45
CA ALA A 500 16.79 6.81 29.68
C ALA A 500 17.27 8.17 30.24
N LEU A 501 16.33 9.07 30.61
CA LEU A 501 16.63 10.38 31.20
C LEU A 501 17.14 10.31 32.62
N GLU A 502 16.88 9.26 33.39
CA GLU A 502 17.51 8.99 34.68
C GLU A 502 19.00 8.71 34.55
N LYS A 503 19.41 8.08 33.43
CA LYS A 503 20.84 7.83 33.12
C LYS A 503 21.56 9.04 32.53
N ASP A 504 20.87 9.77 31.64
CA ASP A 504 21.39 10.99 31.04
C ASP A 504 20.24 12.02 30.88
N VAL A 505 20.22 12.98 31.80
CA VAL A 505 19.19 14.03 31.88
C VAL A 505 19.17 14.97 30.66
N TYR A 506 20.25 14.98 29.88
CA TYR A 506 20.40 15.79 28.68
C TYR A 506 20.34 15.00 27.39
N PHE A 507 19.92 13.74 27.43
CA PHE A 507 19.82 12.92 26.24
C PHE A 507 18.68 13.42 25.33
N ILE A 508 19.04 14.23 24.35
CA ILE A 508 18.12 14.96 23.45
C ILE A 508 17.05 14.05 22.84
N PRO A 509 17.38 12.85 22.27
CA PRO A 509 16.35 12.01 21.63
C PRO A 509 15.23 11.60 22.59
N ALA A 510 15.54 11.30 23.85
CA ALA A 510 14.53 10.92 24.84
C ALA A 510 13.72 12.14 25.30
N LEU A 511 14.34 13.34 25.44
CA LEU A 511 13.65 14.58 25.78
C LEU A 511 12.60 14.92 24.72
N VAL A 512 12.97 14.86 23.44
CA VAL A 512 12.07 15.15 22.31
C VAL A 512 10.93 14.14 22.24
N SER A 513 11.23 12.84 22.31
CA SER A 513 10.21 11.79 22.26
C SER A 513 9.24 11.86 23.45
N LEU A 514 9.73 12.15 24.65
CA LEU A 514 8.88 12.34 25.83
C LEU A 514 8.02 13.62 25.72
N SER A 515 8.55 14.69 25.12
CA SER A 515 7.79 15.89 24.81
C SER A 515 6.66 15.61 23.81
N SER A 516 6.96 14.88 22.71
CA SER A 516 5.95 14.43 21.75
C SER A 516 4.85 13.61 22.44
N LEU A 517 5.22 12.68 23.31
CA LEU A 517 4.27 11.90 24.10
C LEU A 517 3.38 12.77 24.99
N TYR A 518 3.97 13.74 25.70
CA TYR A 518 3.20 14.64 26.56
C TYR A 518 2.28 15.56 25.76
N TYR A 519 2.72 16.04 24.60
CA TYR A 519 1.85 16.76 23.67
C TYR A 519 0.64 15.91 23.24
N LYS A 520 0.87 14.63 22.83
CA LYS A 520 -0.20 13.67 22.48
C LYS A 520 -1.17 13.40 23.64
N LYS A 521 -0.72 13.52 24.88
CA LYS A 521 -1.55 13.40 26.12
C LYS A 521 -2.24 14.70 26.52
N GLY A 522 -2.03 15.82 25.83
CA GLY A 522 -2.58 17.13 26.19
C GLY A 522 -1.84 17.85 27.32
N MET A 523 -0.67 17.34 27.75
CA MET A 523 0.15 17.91 28.83
C MET A 523 1.13 18.95 28.23
N TYR A 524 0.56 20.03 27.69
CA TYR A 524 1.32 21.01 26.87
C TYR A 524 2.41 21.75 27.65
N LEU A 525 2.18 22.04 28.94
CA LEU A 525 3.19 22.70 29.79
C LEU A 525 4.42 21.81 29.99
N ASP A 526 4.20 20.53 30.38
CA ASP A 526 5.27 19.58 30.61
C ASP A 526 6.05 19.31 29.31
N ALA A 527 5.32 19.18 28.19
CA ALA A 527 5.93 19.05 26.87
C ALA A 527 6.81 20.24 26.50
N CYS A 528 6.33 21.47 26.75
CA CYS A 528 7.05 22.70 26.49
C CYS A 528 8.33 22.82 27.34
N GLU A 529 8.30 22.40 28.59
CA GLU A 529 9.49 22.42 29.47
C GLU A 529 10.59 21.49 28.96
N LEU A 530 10.21 20.29 28.48
CA LEU A 530 11.17 19.34 27.91
C LEU A 530 11.85 19.89 26.64
N VAL A 531 11.08 20.47 25.72
CA VAL A 531 11.67 21.04 24.49
C VAL A 531 12.49 22.27 24.77
N LYS A 532 12.14 23.12 25.75
CA LYS A 532 12.99 24.25 26.18
C LYS A 532 14.34 23.79 26.70
N ARG A 533 14.41 22.65 27.40
CA ARG A 533 15.68 22.02 27.78
C ARG A 533 16.51 21.63 26.56
N VAL A 534 15.88 21.03 25.54
CA VAL A 534 16.56 20.71 24.28
C VAL A 534 17.07 21.99 23.60
N LEU A 535 16.22 23.00 23.46
CA LEU A 535 16.57 24.26 22.80
C LEU A 535 17.65 25.06 23.54
N SER A 536 17.82 24.84 24.84
CA SER A 536 18.96 25.42 25.59
C SER A 536 20.31 24.75 25.30
N LEU A 537 20.29 23.55 24.70
CA LEU A 537 21.48 22.80 24.28
C LEU A 537 21.73 22.94 22.77
N ASP A 538 20.67 22.90 21.98
CA ASP A 538 20.69 23.05 20.52
C ASP A 538 19.49 23.88 20.06
N THR A 539 19.74 25.18 19.86
CA THR A 539 18.73 26.15 19.45
C THR A 539 18.10 25.83 18.10
N TYR A 540 18.81 25.15 17.21
CA TYR A 540 18.35 24.84 15.86
C TYR A 540 17.80 23.42 15.69
N HIS A 541 17.58 22.67 16.78
CA HIS A 541 17.03 21.34 16.73
C HIS A 541 15.61 21.35 16.11
N GLY A 542 15.45 20.78 14.90
CA GLY A 542 14.24 20.95 14.09
C GLY A 542 12.97 20.43 14.76
N GLU A 543 12.99 19.19 15.27
CA GLU A 543 11.84 18.59 15.94
C GLU A 543 11.45 19.32 17.23
N ALA A 544 12.45 19.73 18.01
CA ALA A 544 12.21 20.48 19.25
C ALA A 544 11.57 21.85 18.97
N ASN A 545 12.03 22.57 17.95
CA ASN A 545 11.42 23.83 17.52
C ASN A 545 9.97 23.62 17.03
N TYR A 546 9.73 22.57 16.28
CA TYR A 546 8.40 22.24 15.80
C TYR A 546 7.44 21.93 16.97
N LEU A 547 7.85 21.08 17.91
CA LEU A 547 7.08 20.78 19.13
C LEU A 547 6.90 22.02 20.03
N TYR A 548 7.92 22.89 20.13
CA TYR A 548 7.80 24.17 20.84
C TYR A 548 6.70 25.03 20.21
N GLY A 549 6.69 25.12 18.86
CA GLY A 549 5.63 25.79 18.13
C GLY A 549 4.24 25.20 18.40
N LEU A 550 4.10 23.88 18.36
CA LEU A 550 2.84 23.20 18.64
C LEU A 550 2.34 23.43 20.08
N CYS A 551 3.21 23.26 21.07
CA CYS A 551 2.89 23.48 22.48
C CYS A 551 2.49 24.95 22.74
N SER A 552 3.26 25.89 22.20
CA SER A 552 2.97 27.32 22.34
C SER A 552 1.65 27.70 21.69
N ARG A 553 1.34 27.17 20.50
CA ARG A 553 0.05 27.33 19.83
C ARG A 553 -1.11 26.80 20.69
N ALA A 554 -0.97 25.59 21.24
CA ALA A 554 -1.99 24.98 22.09
C ALA A 554 -2.25 25.77 23.37
N MET A 555 -1.24 26.47 23.89
CA MET A 555 -1.35 27.35 25.07
C MET A 555 -1.77 28.79 24.72
N GLY A 556 -1.97 29.13 23.44
CA GLY A 556 -2.32 30.47 23.00
C GLY A 556 -1.16 31.46 22.87
N ASN A 557 0.10 31.02 23.00
CA ASN A 557 1.30 31.85 22.88
C ASN A 557 1.71 31.94 21.39
N LEU A 558 1.00 32.76 20.61
CA LEU A 558 1.13 32.77 19.15
C LEU A 558 2.49 33.32 18.66
N ALA A 559 3.14 34.21 19.40
CA ALA A 559 4.47 34.73 19.06
C ALA A 559 5.52 33.61 19.14
N ASP A 560 5.53 32.86 20.26
CA ASP A 560 6.43 31.72 20.46
C ASP A 560 6.12 30.59 19.48
N ALA A 561 4.84 30.39 19.14
CA ALA A 561 4.45 29.42 18.13
C ALA A 561 5.04 29.73 16.75
N LYS A 562 4.92 30.99 16.31
CA LYS A 562 5.52 31.44 15.05
C LYS A 562 7.04 31.35 15.05
N ASP A 563 7.69 31.69 16.17
CA ASP A 563 9.14 31.57 16.32
C ASP A 563 9.58 30.10 16.15
N GLY A 564 9.01 29.19 16.93
CA GLY A 564 9.34 27.79 16.86
C GLY A 564 9.12 27.21 15.47
N PHE A 565 7.98 27.47 14.82
CA PHE A 565 7.73 27.00 13.45
C PHE A 565 8.71 27.65 12.46
N SER A 566 9.06 28.95 12.60
CA SER A 566 10.00 29.60 11.70
C SER A 566 11.37 28.93 11.74
N VAL A 567 11.88 28.61 12.93
CA VAL A 567 13.15 27.90 13.07
C VAL A 567 13.04 26.44 12.57
N ALA A 568 11.95 25.77 12.84
CA ALA A 568 11.70 24.40 12.35
C ALA A 568 11.74 24.27 10.81
N THR A 569 11.47 25.37 10.07
CA THR A 569 11.57 25.36 8.59
C THR A 569 12.98 25.11 8.08
N PHE A 570 14.01 25.27 8.90
CA PHE A 570 15.40 24.98 8.52
C PHE A 570 15.68 23.48 8.44
N SER A 571 14.87 22.66 9.14
CA SER A 571 15.00 21.20 9.14
C SER A 571 14.16 20.57 8.01
N PRO A 572 14.77 19.80 7.09
CA PRO A 572 14.05 19.15 6.00
C PRO A 572 12.87 18.27 6.46
N GLY A 573 13.01 17.58 7.58
CA GLY A 573 11.99 16.68 8.12
C GLY A 573 10.74 17.39 8.66
N PHE A 574 10.84 18.67 9.04
CA PHE A 574 9.74 19.44 9.62
C PHE A 574 9.31 20.64 8.78
N ARG A 575 10.07 20.99 7.75
CA ARG A 575 9.89 22.18 6.92
C ARG A 575 8.49 22.34 6.38
N THR A 576 7.97 21.30 5.77
CA THR A 576 6.64 21.30 5.15
C THR A 576 5.54 21.55 6.17
N ALA A 577 5.54 20.80 7.26
CA ALA A 577 4.56 20.95 8.34
C ALA A 577 4.69 22.31 9.04
N ALA A 578 5.91 22.81 9.25
CA ALA A 578 6.15 24.10 9.86
C ALA A 578 5.63 25.28 8.99
N TYR A 579 5.86 25.23 7.68
CA TYR A 579 5.30 26.23 6.77
C TYR A 579 3.77 26.22 6.76
N GLU A 580 3.16 25.04 6.77
CA GLU A 580 1.71 24.91 6.84
C GLU A 580 1.17 25.52 8.13
N GLN A 581 1.78 25.21 9.29
CA GLN A 581 1.39 25.76 10.58
C GLN A 581 1.52 27.31 10.62
N LEU A 582 2.55 27.87 9.99
CA LEU A 582 2.68 29.32 9.82
C LEU A 582 1.55 29.87 8.94
N GLY A 583 1.23 29.19 7.83
CA GLY A 583 0.12 29.56 6.96
C GLY A 583 -1.21 29.61 7.71
N GLU A 584 -1.50 28.58 8.52
CA GLU A 584 -2.71 28.53 9.35
C GLU A 584 -2.77 29.67 10.38
N LEU A 585 -1.66 29.96 11.05
CA LEU A 585 -1.59 31.06 12.03
C LEU A 585 -1.84 32.42 11.38
N TYR A 586 -1.24 32.68 10.22
CA TYR A 586 -1.47 33.95 9.50
C TYR A 586 -2.88 34.03 8.90
N MET A 587 -3.49 32.90 8.49
CA MET A 587 -4.88 32.86 8.06
C MET A 587 -5.83 33.23 9.21
N ARG A 588 -5.58 32.75 10.43
CA ARG A 588 -6.36 33.13 11.62
C ARG A 588 -6.24 34.62 11.99
N GLU A 589 -5.13 35.25 11.61
CA GLU A 589 -4.89 36.69 11.78
C GLU A 589 -5.43 37.51 10.58
N GLU A 590 -6.11 36.87 9.65
CA GLU A 590 -6.62 37.47 8.39
C GLU A 590 -5.50 38.11 7.52
N ASN A 591 -4.26 37.69 7.72
CA ASN A 591 -3.14 38.07 6.89
C ASN A 591 -3.04 37.13 5.67
N TRP A 592 -3.92 37.37 4.72
CA TRP A 592 -4.11 36.50 3.55
C TRP A 592 -2.85 36.35 2.70
N GLU A 593 -2.08 37.42 2.52
CA GLU A 593 -0.84 37.41 1.73
C GLU A 593 0.22 36.46 2.35
N LYS A 594 0.48 36.57 3.66
CA LYS A 594 1.43 35.66 4.33
C LYS A 594 0.89 34.23 4.42
N ALA A 595 -0.41 34.06 4.62
CA ALA A 595 -1.04 32.74 4.64
C ALA A 595 -0.84 32.02 3.28
N GLU A 596 -1.10 32.70 2.15
CA GLU A 596 -0.85 32.16 0.81
C GLU A 596 0.64 31.84 0.61
N GLN A 597 1.53 32.77 0.95
CA GLN A 597 2.97 32.57 0.83
C GLN A 597 3.46 31.31 1.55
N TYR A 598 3.03 31.10 2.79
CA TYR A 598 3.48 29.94 3.57
C TYR A 598 2.83 28.62 3.15
N ALA A 599 1.55 28.65 2.75
CA ALA A 599 0.92 27.47 2.17
C ALA A 599 1.63 27.03 0.87
N LEU A 600 1.94 27.98 -0.03
CA LEU A 600 2.69 27.69 -1.25
C LEU A 600 4.11 27.19 -0.96
N LYS A 601 4.82 27.77 0.04
CA LYS A 601 6.12 27.24 0.48
C LYS A 601 6.03 25.81 1.01
N SER A 602 4.96 25.47 1.72
CA SER A 602 4.74 24.08 2.15
C SER A 602 4.64 23.15 0.95
N LEU A 603 3.86 23.53 -0.08
CA LEU A 603 3.68 22.76 -1.31
C LEU A 603 4.93 22.73 -2.20
N GLU A 604 5.81 23.72 -2.14
CA GLU A 604 7.10 23.70 -2.84
C GLU A 604 7.98 22.52 -2.40
N TYR A 605 7.94 22.14 -1.12
CA TYR A 605 8.70 21.01 -0.56
C TYR A 605 7.93 19.70 -0.50
N ASN A 606 6.60 19.74 -0.44
CA ASN A 606 5.72 18.56 -0.50
C ASN A 606 4.44 18.89 -1.26
N GLN A 607 4.45 18.67 -2.57
CA GLN A 607 3.30 18.91 -3.45
C GLN A 607 2.06 18.08 -3.06
N MET A 608 2.25 17.01 -2.27
CA MET A 608 1.19 16.15 -1.78
C MET A 608 0.72 16.49 -0.37
N ASN A 609 1.11 17.65 0.19
CA ASN A 609 0.54 18.12 1.45
C ASN A 609 -0.92 18.56 1.24
N LEU A 610 -1.84 17.63 1.52
CA LEU A 610 -3.28 17.87 1.33
C LEU A 610 -3.79 18.98 2.24
N TYR A 611 -3.22 19.12 3.44
CA TYR A 611 -3.64 20.16 4.38
C TYR A 611 -3.28 21.56 3.89
N ALA A 612 -2.09 21.73 3.30
CA ALA A 612 -1.70 23.01 2.68
C ALA A 612 -2.59 23.38 1.47
N LYS A 613 -3.02 22.37 0.68
CA LYS A 613 -4.00 22.57 -0.41
C LYS A 613 -5.37 23.00 0.15
N GLN A 614 -5.84 22.33 1.20
CA GLN A 614 -7.07 22.72 1.89
C GLN A 614 -7.01 24.15 2.43
N LEU A 615 -5.87 24.52 3.02
CA LEU A 615 -5.64 25.87 3.50
C LEU A 615 -5.75 26.91 2.39
N LEU A 616 -5.19 26.64 1.19
CA LEU A 616 -5.32 27.52 0.03
C LEU A 616 -6.76 27.66 -0.44
N ILE A 617 -7.53 26.57 -0.49
CA ILE A 617 -8.94 26.61 -0.88
C ILE A 617 -9.75 27.54 0.04
N VAL A 618 -9.61 27.34 1.38
CA VAL A 618 -10.30 28.19 2.37
C VAL A 618 -9.84 29.64 2.26
N LEU A 619 -8.54 29.87 2.12
CA LEU A 619 -7.97 31.20 1.97
C LEU A 619 -8.54 31.91 0.74
N TYR A 620 -8.54 31.28 -0.41
CA TYR A 620 -9.07 31.87 -1.66
C TYR A 620 -10.57 32.17 -1.56
N ARG A 621 -11.35 31.27 -0.96
CA ARG A 621 -12.77 31.52 -0.71
C ARG A 621 -12.97 32.72 0.24
N LYS A 622 -12.25 32.77 1.36
CA LYS A 622 -12.35 33.85 2.37
C LYS A 622 -11.86 35.21 1.85
N SER A 623 -10.88 35.22 0.93
CA SER A 623 -10.34 36.43 0.33
C SER A 623 -11.03 36.83 -1.00
N ASN A 624 -12.20 36.22 -1.32
CA ASN A 624 -13.00 36.46 -2.52
C ASN A 624 -12.29 36.18 -3.86
N HIS A 625 -11.41 35.17 -3.89
CA HIS A 625 -10.74 34.67 -5.10
C HIS A 625 -11.36 33.35 -5.56
N ALA A 626 -12.66 33.36 -5.88
CA ALA A 626 -13.47 32.16 -6.18
C ALA A 626 -12.88 31.29 -7.31
N GLU A 627 -12.36 31.90 -8.39
CA GLU A 627 -11.73 31.15 -9.50
C GLU A 627 -10.51 30.35 -9.06
N LYS A 628 -9.64 30.92 -8.20
CA LYS A 628 -8.50 30.20 -7.66
C LYS A 628 -8.95 29.04 -6.75
N ALA A 629 -9.95 29.27 -5.92
CA ALA A 629 -10.50 28.24 -5.05
C ALA A 629 -11.07 27.06 -5.85
N LEU A 630 -11.86 27.32 -6.89
CA LEU A 630 -12.41 26.31 -7.79
C LEU A 630 -11.30 25.50 -8.49
N SER A 631 -10.26 26.17 -8.98
CA SER A 631 -9.12 25.49 -9.61
C SER A 631 -8.42 24.51 -8.66
N GLU A 632 -8.23 24.86 -7.40
CA GLU A 632 -7.63 23.97 -6.40
C GLU A 632 -8.60 22.84 -5.98
N ILE A 633 -9.89 23.11 -5.91
CA ILE A 633 -10.97 22.12 -5.69
C ILE A 633 -10.98 21.07 -6.80
N GLU A 634 -10.93 21.49 -8.08
CA GLU A 634 -10.88 20.58 -9.21
C GLU A 634 -9.67 19.65 -9.14
N LYS A 635 -8.47 20.18 -8.89
CA LYS A 635 -7.23 19.39 -8.74
C LYS A 635 -7.33 18.37 -7.60
N MET A 636 -7.87 18.78 -6.44
CA MET A 636 -8.05 17.86 -5.32
C MET A 636 -9.12 16.81 -5.59
N THR A 637 -10.19 17.15 -6.26
CA THR A 637 -11.26 16.22 -6.65
C THR A 637 -10.76 15.16 -7.63
N GLU A 638 -9.85 15.52 -8.55
CA GLU A 638 -9.23 14.55 -9.45
C GLU A 638 -8.36 13.54 -8.67
N GLN A 639 -7.61 14.01 -7.68
CA GLN A 639 -6.70 13.17 -6.88
C GLN A 639 -7.44 12.34 -5.83
N LEU A 640 -8.42 12.91 -5.15
CA LEU A 640 -9.16 12.33 -4.03
C LEU A 640 -10.66 12.60 -4.18
N PRO A 641 -11.35 11.91 -5.09
CA PRO A 641 -12.75 12.22 -5.46
C PRO A 641 -13.74 12.00 -4.30
N LEU A 642 -13.35 11.24 -3.27
CA LEU A 642 -14.16 10.94 -2.09
C LEU A 642 -13.79 11.79 -0.86
N LEU A 643 -12.92 12.79 -1.01
CA LEU A 643 -12.64 13.72 0.09
C LEU A 643 -13.82 14.71 0.25
N HIS A 644 -14.78 14.36 1.08
CA HIS A 644 -16.04 15.09 1.27
C HIS A 644 -15.84 16.55 1.69
N TRP A 645 -14.76 16.85 2.37
CA TRP A 645 -14.40 18.22 2.75
C TRP A 645 -14.28 19.13 1.53
N VAL A 646 -13.73 18.65 0.41
CA VAL A 646 -13.58 19.42 -0.83
C VAL A 646 -14.94 19.75 -1.41
N ARG A 647 -15.88 18.80 -1.39
CA ARG A 647 -17.25 19.00 -1.83
C ARG A 647 -18.02 20.02 -0.98
N PHE A 648 -17.71 20.07 0.31
CA PHE A 648 -18.27 21.07 1.22
C PHE A 648 -17.74 22.48 0.89
N GLU A 649 -16.47 22.65 0.58
CA GLU A 649 -15.91 23.94 0.16
C GLU A 649 -16.46 24.38 -1.20
N GLU A 650 -16.67 23.47 -2.15
CA GLU A 650 -17.36 23.73 -3.41
C GLU A 650 -18.78 24.28 -3.17
N TYR A 651 -19.55 23.60 -2.33
CA TYR A 651 -20.87 24.07 -1.91
C TYR A 651 -20.83 25.47 -1.26
N LEU A 652 -19.88 25.75 -0.39
CA LEU A 652 -19.76 27.07 0.25
C LEU A 652 -19.42 28.18 -0.75
N LEU A 653 -18.67 27.88 -1.80
CA LEU A 653 -18.41 28.83 -2.90
C LEU A 653 -19.68 29.10 -3.71
N GLU A 654 -20.41 28.05 -4.10
CA GLU A 654 -21.68 28.19 -4.82
C GLU A 654 -22.72 28.94 -4.00
N ALA A 655 -22.87 28.60 -2.72
CA ALA A 655 -23.79 29.28 -1.80
C ALA A 655 -23.45 30.76 -1.60
N SER A 656 -22.19 31.14 -1.69
CA SER A 656 -21.77 32.55 -1.58
C SER A 656 -22.04 33.38 -2.85
N THR A 657 -22.27 32.70 -3.96
CA THR A 657 -22.53 33.35 -5.28
C THR A 657 -24.02 33.34 -5.71
N ALA A 658 -24.83 32.51 -5.04
CA ALA A 658 -26.26 32.36 -5.37
C ALA A 658 -27.15 33.17 -4.42
N GLU A 659 -27.98 34.04 -5.00
CA GLU A 659 -29.00 34.82 -4.25
C GLU A 659 -30.20 33.97 -3.79
N GLU A 660 -30.38 32.74 -4.26
CA GLU A 660 -31.46 31.82 -3.82
C GLU A 660 -31.06 30.33 -3.96
N PHE A 661 -31.02 29.59 -2.88
CA PHE A 661 -30.96 28.12 -2.93
C PHE A 661 -32.25 27.49 -2.38
N SER A 662 -33.00 26.84 -3.25
CA SER A 662 -34.11 25.97 -2.88
C SER A 662 -33.91 24.57 -3.44
N SER A 663 -33.22 23.67 -2.73
CA SER A 663 -33.48 22.24 -2.87
C SER A 663 -32.85 21.44 -1.71
N GLY A 664 -33.73 20.78 -0.93
CA GLY A 664 -33.35 20.04 0.27
C GLY A 664 -32.66 18.69 0.06
N GLU A 665 -32.43 18.25 -1.19
CA GLU A 665 -31.81 16.92 -1.44
C GLU A 665 -30.29 16.90 -1.31
N PHE A 666 -29.61 18.00 -1.56
CA PHE A 666 -28.15 18.11 -1.41
C PHE A 666 -27.71 18.20 0.07
N TYR A 667 -28.59 18.64 0.95
CA TYR A 667 -28.32 18.88 2.37
C TYR A 667 -28.12 17.61 3.19
N GLN A 668 -28.84 16.54 2.89
CA GLN A 668 -28.81 15.33 3.71
C GLN A 668 -27.57 14.44 3.48
N PHE A 669 -27.00 14.43 2.27
CA PHE A 669 -25.89 13.55 1.94
C PHE A 669 -24.54 14.11 2.43
N ASN A 670 -24.34 15.44 2.34
CA ASN A 670 -23.04 16.06 2.64
C ASN A 670 -22.83 16.43 4.12
N LEU A 671 -23.89 16.79 4.85
CA LEU A 671 -23.75 17.30 6.21
C LEU A 671 -23.28 16.24 7.22
N SER A 672 -23.75 15.00 7.10
CA SER A 672 -23.39 13.93 8.02
C SER A 672 -21.94 13.45 7.84
N SER A 673 -21.40 13.52 6.62
CA SER A 673 -20.01 13.16 6.30
C SER A 673 -19.06 14.30 6.67
N CYS A 674 -19.43 15.56 6.40
CA CYS A 674 -18.64 16.75 6.77
C CYS A 674 -18.56 16.95 8.29
N ILE A 675 -19.64 16.71 9.04
CA ILE A 675 -19.63 16.80 10.51
C ILE A 675 -18.69 15.76 11.11
N ARG A 676 -18.59 14.57 10.53
CA ARG A 676 -17.62 13.54 10.96
C ARG A 676 -16.17 13.99 10.72
N GLN A 677 -15.88 14.66 9.62
CA GLN A 677 -14.54 15.19 9.32
C GLN A 677 -14.21 16.47 10.12
N GLN A 678 -15.17 17.38 10.34
CA GLN A 678 -14.94 18.59 11.15
C GLN A 678 -14.76 18.31 12.64
N ASN A 679 -15.42 17.29 13.20
CA ASN A 679 -15.18 16.85 14.58
C ASN A 679 -13.83 16.14 14.77
N SER A 680 -13.10 15.90 13.71
CA SER A 680 -11.74 15.34 13.70
C SER A 680 -10.64 16.41 13.53
N LEU A 681 -11.01 17.63 13.19
CA LEU A 681 -10.15 18.83 13.18
C LEU A 681 -10.31 19.61 14.50
#